data_2314fa2e946d391c9e40d4143157d056
#
_entry.id   2314fa2e946d391c9e40d4143157d056
#
_cell.length_a   1.000
_cell.length_b   1.000
_cell.length_c   1.000
_cell.angle_alpha   90.00
_cell.angle_beta   90.00
_cell.angle_gamma   90.00
#
_symmetry.space_group_name_H-M   'P 1'
#
loop_
_entity.id
_entity.type
_entity.pdbx_description
1 polymer ?
#
loop_
_entity_poly.entity_id
_entity_poly.type
_entity_poly.pdbx_seq_one_letter_code
_entity_poly.pdbx_strand_id
1 'polypeptide(L)'
;SAASDVYKRQSQTVDLSKYVQDPELWSAEHPNLYYLVVSLYKDGGAYLGSMSQQLGFREIEFTRTEVDSNGNRTTQDSEYKPITINGQPLVFRGTNRHDTDPVYGKAVSKEVMEKDVELMKQYNLNAIRTSHYSNDDYLYYLCNKYGLYMMAETNLESHQLMNNEGKQVLFKELAMDRTVTTFNRLKNVSAIVAWSTGNENYYKSNANYADYMFYDLIWYFKDNDPTRPVHSESSNKANGTDMGSNMYPSVSTIQGEARNNMPYVMCEYDHAMGNAVGSIKEYWDAIRSGDNMLGGFIWDWVDQARVVQYPTSYELADYPGSVAGAQSVNKEPGEGALSDTSLVNGYVGFEDTDGAYNAALSGSGKAFTVEVILKPTEFKANEVFAAKGDKQFALKLNGDNNLEFFVYNGSWNSLVVEQSKLGDDFLNNWHQLVATYDNGTMKVYLDGEEIGSKSGPTSISSSGALLSLGYQSDYSGRQFAGEISMGRFYNVALTQDEIKAQNSTTPAIGKDDERVLLWAEMSSIQEKEDGTYNYYAQDYAYYNEEIYGDALDGKFFGYGGDTGDWRNNSGNFCQNGLVTPDRVAQPELEEVKYQYQSLWFTASEADLMSGQVQVKNENGFTNLNEYNVVWQLMENGTVIGEGTVNADVAPQTTQTITIPYAQYMPKETKDGAEYYLNISVQLKSDTLWATAGHEVAHEQFQVPANVQQVALTPSANEVVVDDSAEDVIAITGEGFSFNIDKASGAISNYEYNGETLLTQGPVPNFWRAPVNNDNGNFDWAWQNAGKDAQVSGDIQVTQENGFTSIAFTQTFPNMNGLSQTVVYTVDGSGAVTLDLTVDATKTSTSRSRFMRIGTTMVLPEGYENVSWYGNGPVEAMWDRESFARVGEYSSTVNELFFPYLDTEDTGTLTGVKWFTVTNDQSDYAMAIAAQDTVEAQALHFTADDLTQARHPYELTYENETYLSINYRSQGTGNASCGPDVLGQYTLPTSKTYSYSYTMVPY
;
A
#
# COMPACT_ATOMS: atom_id res chain seq x y z
N SER A 1 65.84 18.47 -25.62
CA SER A 1 64.55 18.90 -25.16
C SER A 1 63.45 17.80 -25.20
N ALA A 2 63.60 16.76 -26.03
CA ALA A 2 62.65 15.62 -26.02
C ALA A 2 62.83 14.68 -24.81
N ALA A 3 63.97 14.61 -24.21
CA ALA A 3 64.21 13.74 -23.05
C ALA A 3 63.62 14.30 -21.74
N SER A 4 63.38 15.61 -21.63
CA SER A 4 62.78 16.22 -20.45
C SER A 4 61.26 16.02 -20.33
N ASP A 5 60.57 15.74 -21.45
CA ASP A 5 59.13 15.51 -21.43
C ASP A 5 58.73 14.07 -21.09
N VAL A 6 59.64 13.10 -21.28
CA VAL A 6 59.39 11.69 -20.94
C VAL A 6 59.30 11.50 -19.44
N TYR A 7 60.11 12.24 -18.65
CA TYR A 7 60.12 12.13 -17.17
C TYR A 7 58.95 12.84 -16.47
N LYS A 8 58.20 13.66 -17.18
CA LYS A 8 57.04 14.38 -16.60
C LYS A 8 55.73 13.58 -16.51
N ARG A 9 55.73 12.34 -17.01
CA ARG A 9 54.54 11.46 -16.99
C ARG A 9 54.80 10.11 -16.31
N GLN A 10 55.65 10.09 -15.28
CA GLN A 10 55.89 8.88 -14.51
C GLN A 10 54.90 8.78 -13.33
N SER A 11 54.40 7.59 -13.09
CA SER A 11 53.72 7.22 -11.85
C SER A 11 54.70 6.47 -10.94
N GLN A 12 54.66 6.77 -9.64
CA GLN A 12 55.41 6.09 -8.64
C GLN A 12 54.51 5.68 -7.50
N THR A 13 54.60 4.43 -7.08
CA THR A 13 53.95 3.95 -5.84
C THR A 13 54.87 4.28 -4.65
N VAL A 14 54.25 4.87 -3.63
CA VAL A 14 54.93 5.17 -2.36
C VAL A 14 54.16 4.50 -1.23
N ASP A 15 54.79 3.64 -0.50
CA ASP A 15 54.20 2.99 0.69
C ASP A 15 54.38 3.92 1.88
N LEU A 16 53.27 4.28 2.50
CA LEU A 16 53.24 5.07 3.73
C LEU A 16 52.59 4.24 4.83
N SER A 17 53.19 4.22 6.02
CA SER A 17 52.65 3.56 7.18
C SER A 17 52.71 4.44 8.42
N LYS A 18 51.69 4.37 9.25
CA LYS A 18 51.62 5.02 10.56
C LYS A 18 50.88 4.13 11.53
N TYR A 19 51.47 3.86 12.66
CA TYR A 19 50.83 3.12 13.76
C TYR A 19 49.93 4.08 14.55
N VAL A 20 48.67 3.63 14.81
CA VAL A 20 47.73 4.26 15.74
C VAL A 20 47.55 3.33 16.92
N GLN A 21 47.90 3.80 18.11
CA GLN A 21 47.79 3.00 19.33
C GLN A 21 46.36 3.09 19.87
N ASP A 22 45.79 1.92 20.19
CA ASP A 22 44.47 1.76 20.82
C ASP A 22 43.39 2.64 20.16
N PRO A 23 43.14 2.46 18.85
CA PRO A 23 42.15 3.31 18.18
C PRO A 23 40.73 3.06 18.69
N GLU A 24 39.92 4.11 18.76
CA GLU A 24 38.47 4.00 18.93
C GLU A 24 37.89 3.25 17.73
N LEU A 25 37.18 2.14 17.98
CA LEU A 25 36.65 1.32 16.89
C LEU A 25 35.35 1.93 16.33
N TRP A 26 35.17 1.73 15.03
CA TRP A 26 33.98 2.13 14.31
C TRP A 26 32.93 1.02 14.34
N SER A 27 31.66 1.38 14.61
CA SER A 27 30.50 0.52 14.47
C SER A 27 29.27 1.39 14.08
N ALA A 28 28.12 0.77 13.76
CA ALA A 28 26.89 1.51 13.53
C ALA A 28 26.36 2.21 14.80
N GLU A 29 26.72 1.71 15.99
CA GLU A 29 26.36 2.33 17.27
C GLU A 29 27.34 3.45 17.65
N HIS A 30 28.63 3.22 17.43
CA HIS A 30 29.74 4.14 17.75
C HIS A 30 30.55 4.43 16.47
N PRO A 31 30.11 5.40 15.61
CA PRO A 31 30.75 5.65 14.32
C PRO A 31 32.02 6.52 14.46
N ASN A 32 33.02 6.02 15.22
CA ASN A 32 34.29 6.70 15.47
C ASN A 32 35.13 6.79 14.20
N LEU A 33 35.41 8.00 13.76
CA LEU A 33 36.14 8.25 12.51
C LEU A 33 37.45 9.00 12.75
N TYR A 34 38.42 8.62 11.98
CA TYR A 34 39.72 9.31 11.80
C TYR A 34 39.78 9.85 10.37
N TYR A 35 40.65 10.83 10.15
CA TYR A 35 40.91 11.35 8.82
C TYR A 35 42.35 11.10 8.44
N LEU A 36 42.57 10.30 7.40
CA LEU A 36 43.86 10.15 6.77
C LEU A 36 44.06 11.33 5.80
N VAL A 37 45.06 12.16 6.09
CA VAL A 37 45.43 13.28 5.21
C VAL A 37 46.81 13.01 4.63
N VAL A 38 46.89 12.91 3.30
CA VAL A 38 48.15 12.75 2.57
C VAL A 38 48.44 14.05 1.84
N SER A 39 49.57 14.70 2.18
CA SER A 39 49.98 15.98 1.60
C SER A 39 51.22 15.80 0.73
N LEU A 40 51.19 16.40 -0.44
CA LEU A 40 52.29 16.39 -1.42
C LEU A 40 53.01 17.73 -1.39
N TYR A 41 54.36 17.66 -1.27
CA TYR A 41 55.23 18.82 -1.30
C TYR A 41 56.25 18.66 -2.42
N LYS A 42 56.65 19.77 -3.03
CA LYS A 42 57.77 19.80 -3.96
C LYS A 42 59.10 19.80 -3.20
N ASP A 43 60.16 19.34 -3.85
CA ASP A 43 61.53 19.52 -3.33
C ASP A 43 61.78 20.99 -2.98
N GLY A 44 62.15 21.24 -1.70
CA GLY A 44 62.26 22.59 -1.16
C GLY A 44 61.05 23.03 -0.31
N GLY A 45 60.06 22.18 -0.10
CA GLY A 45 58.98 22.35 0.88
C GLY A 45 57.75 23.10 0.40
N ALA A 46 57.62 23.43 -0.88
CA ALA A 46 56.42 24.08 -1.39
C ALA A 46 55.27 23.07 -1.45
N TYR A 47 54.17 23.40 -0.80
CA TYR A 47 52.92 22.59 -0.78
C TYR A 47 52.29 22.54 -2.18
N LEU A 48 51.93 21.33 -2.61
CA LEU A 48 51.31 21.09 -3.92
C LEU A 48 49.82 20.69 -3.84
N GLY A 49 49.44 20.04 -2.73
CA GLY A 49 48.06 19.60 -2.53
C GLY A 49 47.94 18.53 -1.46
N SER A 50 46.71 18.24 -1.04
CA SER A 50 46.39 17.16 -0.09
C SER A 50 45.17 16.40 -0.57
N MET A 51 45.12 15.13 -0.16
CA MET A 51 43.93 14.29 -0.22
C MET A 51 43.56 13.84 1.19
N SER A 52 42.30 13.73 1.49
CA SER A 52 41.79 13.19 2.76
C SER A 52 40.83 12.03 2.53
N GLN A 53 40.84 11.08 3.44
CA GLN A 53 39.96 9.92 3.47
C GLN A 53 39.44 9.71 4.87
N GLN A 54 38.12 9.50 5.03
CA GLN A 54 37.56 8.99 6.29
C GLN A 54 38.06 7.59 6.53
N LEU A 55 38.37 7.27 7.78
CA LEU A 55 38.89 5.98 8.21
C LEU A 55 38.28 5.57 9.55
N GLY A 56 37.46 4.51 9.57
CA GLY A 56 36.97 3.85 10.77
C GLY A 56 37.73 2.53 10.99
N PHE A 57 38.37 2.40 12.13
CA PHE A 57 39.02 1.13 12.50
C PHE A 57 37.96 0.13 12.95
N ARG A 58 37.93 -1.05 12.34
CA ARG A 58 37.05 -2.15 12.71
C ARG A 58 37.63 -3.50 12.32
N GLU A 59 37.14 -4.54 12.94
CA GLU A 59 37.46 -5.92 12.61
C GLU A 59 36.20 -6.70 12.31
N ILE A 60 36.15 -7.44 11.21
CA ILE A 60 35.06 -8.34 10.85
C ILE A 60 35.63 -9.76 10.85
N GLU A 61 35.02 -10.62 11.65
CA GLU A 61 35.39 -12.04 11.71
C GLU A 61 34.28 -12.88 11.08
N PHE A 62 34.63 -13.78 10.19
CA PHE A 62 33.75 -14.71 9.53
C PHE A 62 34.50 -15.97 9.08
N THR A 63 33.73 -17.03 8.79
CA THR A 63 34.31 -18.24 8.19
C THR A 63 34.30 -18.09 6.66
N ARG A 64 35.49 -17.98 6.07
CA ARG A 64 35.64 -17.92 4.62
C ARG A 64 35.20 -19.25 3.99
N THR A 65 34.24 -19.19 3.07
CA THR A 65 33.83 -20.33 2.26
C THR A 65 34.82 -20.57 1.13
N GLU A 66 35.26 -21.83 0.97
CA GLU A 66 36.07 -22.31 -0.13
C GLU A 66 35.24 -23.27 -1.01
N VAL A 67 35.75 -23.65 -2.14
CA VAL A 67 35.10 -24.58 -3.06
C VAL A 67 36.10 -25.65 -3.50
N ASP A 68 35.70 -26.92 -3.40
CA ASP A 68 36.53 -28.04 -3.84
C ASP A 68 36.55 -28.16 -5.40
N SER A 69 37.37 -29.08 -5.91
CA SER A 69 37.50 -29.32 -7.34
C SER A 69 36.22 -29.79 -8.04
N ASN A 70 35.19 -30.18 -7.27
CA ASN A 70 33.88 -30.60 -7.77
C ASN A 70 32.81 -29.49 -7.67
N GLY A 71 33.21 -28.29 -7.19
CA GLY A 71 32.33 -27.17 -6.97
C GLY A 71 31.49 -27.23 -5.68
N ASN A 72 31.83 -28.16 -4.75
CA ASN A 72 31.14 -28.24 -3.47
C ASN A 72 31.73 -27.24 -2.47
N ARG A 73 30.88 -26.63 -1.65
CA ARG A 73 31.31 -25.77 -0.56
C ARG A 73 32.15 -26.53 0.44
N THR A 74 33.26 -25.92 0.85
CA THR A 74 34.07 -26.33 1.94
C THR A 74 34.40 -25.12 2.81
N THR A 75 34.87 -25.35 4.04
CA THR A 75 35.33 -24.30 4.93
C THR A 75 36.74 -24.69 5.44
N GLN A 76 37.58 -23.71 5.76
CA GLN A 76 38.87 -23.94 6.38
C GLN A 76 38.68 -24.51 7.79
N ASP A 77 37.65 -24.01 8.50
CA ASP A 77 37.17 -24.54 9.77
C ASP A 77 36.09 -25.61 9.52
N SER A 78 36.00 -26.64 10.33
CA SER A 78 35.02 -27.71 10.18
C SER A 78 33.55 -27.23 10.32
N GLU A 79 33.36 -26.02 10.80
CA GLU A 79 32.03 -25.41 11.06
C GLU A 79 32.07 -23.92 10.73
N TYR A 80 30.92 -23.37 10.31
CA TYR A 80 30.70 -21.92 10.19
C TYR A 80 30.60 -21.29 11.58
N LYS A 81 31.14 -20.08 11.71
CA LYS A 81 30.98 -19.22 12.90
C LYS A 81 30.02 -18.07 12.53
N PRO A 82 29.29 -17.51 13.49
CA PRO A 82 28.56 -16.26 13.28
C PRO A 82 29.49 -15.15 12.76
N ILE A 83 28.97 -14.29 11.89
CA ILE A 83 29.72 -13.11 11.45
C ILE A 83 29.70 -12.08 12.58
N THR A 84 30.87 -11.56 12.96
CA THR A 84 30.97 -10.54 14.01
C THR A 84 31.65 -9.28 13.49
N ILE A 85 31.38 -8.17 14.17
CA ILE A 85 32.10 -6.90 14.02
C ILE A 85 32.61 -6.48 15.39
N ASN A 86 33.94 -6.24 15.50
CA ASN A 86 34.62 -5.90 16.75
C ASN A 86 34.28 -6.90 17.88
N GLY A 87 34.15 -8.18 17.55
CA GLY A 87 33.81 -9.26 18.47
C GLY A 87 32.34 -9.38 18.87
N GLN A 88 31.44 -8.57 18.32
CA GLN A 88 30.02 -8.64 18.59
C GLN A 88 29.24 -9.15 17.36
N PRO A 89 28.09 -9.83 17.53
CA PRO A 89 27.26 -10.31 16.41
C PRO A 89 26.88 -9.19 15.45
N LEU A 90 27.07 -9.42 14.13
CA LEU A 90 26.61 -8.51 13.09
C LEU A 90 25.15 -8.85 12.75
N VAL A 91 24.25 -7.91 12.99
CA VAL A 91 22.83 -8.06 12.66
C VAL A 91 22.37 -6.87 11.83
N PHE A 92 21.81 -7.14 10.65
CA PHE A 92 21.23 -6.14 9.75
C PHE A 92 19.75 -5.91 10.09
N ARG A 93 19.44 -4.77 10.66
CA ARG A 93 18.13 -4.17 10.74
C ARG A 93 18.04 -3.19 9.59
N GLY A 94 17.88 -3.72 8.39
CA GLY A 94 18.19 -3.00 7.17
C GLY A 94 17.00 -2.76 6.24
N THR A 95 17.24 -1.92 5.25
CA THR A 95 16.37 -1.73 4.10
C THR A 95 17.20 -1.72 2.82
N ASN A 96 16.58 -2.12 1.71
CA ASN A 96 17.10 -1.87 0.38
C ASN A 96 16.88 -0.38 0.04
N ARG A 97 17.73 0.20 -0.78
CA ARG A 97 17.60 1.59 -1.19
C ARG A 97 17.98 1.79 -2.64
N HIS A 98 17.02 2.26 -3.42
CA HIS A 98 17.25 2.84 -4.73
C HIS A 98 17.67 4.32 -4.63
N ASP A 99 18.56 4.78 -5.54
CA ASP A 99 18.73 6.21 -5.77
C ASP A 99 17.53 6.72 -6.57
N THR A 100 16.62 7.42 -5.89
CA THR A 100 15.43 8.00 -6.52
C THR A 100 15.02 9.29 -5.83
N ASP A 101 14.60 10.24 -6.66
CA ASP A 101 14.09 11.55 -6.27
C ASP A 101 12.88 11.86 -7.17
N PRO A 102 11.76 12.33 -6.61
CA PRO A 102 10.55 12.54 -7.40
C PRO A 102 10.70 13.65 -8.44
N VAL A 103 11.57 14.63 -8.19
CA VAL A 103 11.82 15.77 -9.09
C VAL A 103 12.99 15.49 -10.04
N TYR A 104 14.11 15.00 -9.49
CA TYR A 104 15.37 14.87 -10.22
C TYR A 104 15.69 13.45 -10.70
N GLY A 105 14.84 12.47 -10.38
CA GLY A 105 15.02 11.07 -10.81
C GLY A 105 16.17 10.38 -10.11
N LYS A 106 17.20 9.96 -10.86
CA LYS A 106 18.38 9.29 -10.31
C LYS A 106 19.47 10.25 -9.78
N ALA A 107 19.29 11.56 -9.94
CA ALA A 107 20.20 12.57 -9.41
C ALA A 107 19.73 13.06 -8.03
N VAL A 108 19.89 12.22 -7.02
CA VAL A 108 19.46 12.49 -5.66
C VAL A 108 20.30 13.59 -5.03
N SER A 109 19.68 14.59 -4.42
CA SER A 109 20.38 15.68 -3.76
C SER A 109 21.04 15.23 -2.45
N LYS A 110 21.95 16.06 -1.93
CA LYS A 110 22.60 15.79 -0.64
C LYS A 110 21.61 15.89 0.51
N GLU A 111 20.72 16.84 0.42
CA GLU A 111 19.68 17.08 1.41
C GLU A 111 18.75 15.87 1.54
N VAL A 112 18.35 15.27 0.41
CA VAL A 112 17.55 14.04 0.38
C VAL A 112 18.32 12.85 0.96
N MET A 113 19.60 12.70 0.61
CA MET A 113 20.43 11.63 1.18
C MET A 113 20.63 11.79 2.69
N GLU A 114 20.79 13.02 3.18
CA GLU A 114 20.88 13.30 4.63
C GLU A 114 19.56 12.94 5.32
N LYS A 115 18.43 13.34 4.74
CA LYS A 115 17.09 13.01 5.27
C LYS A 115 16.86 11.50 5.32
N ASP A 116 17.22 10.76 4.24
CA ASP A 116 17.14 9.29 4.22
C ASP A 116 17.89 8.68 5.41
N VAL A 117 19.15 9.08 5.63
CA VAL A 117 20.00 8.54 6.69
C VAL A 117 19.48 8.92 8.08
N GLU A 118 19.01 10.14 8.28
CA GLU A 118 18.41 10.61 9.53
C GLU A 118 17.16 9.82 9.89
N LEU A 119 16.23 9.69 8.96
CA LEU A 119 15.01 8.90 9.18
C LEU A 119 15.34 7.42 9.47
N MET A 120 16.24 6.80 8.72
CA MET A 120 16.67 5.43 8.99
C MET A 120 17.15 5.27 10.44
N LYS A 121 17.96 6.20 10.94
CA LYS A 121 18.43 6.17 12.33
C LYS A 121 17.33 6.40 13.35
N GLN A 122 16.37 7.31 13.05
CA GLN A 122 15.22 7.61 13.90
C GLN A 122 14.28 6.40 14.04
N TYR A 123 14.23 5.56 13.01
CA TYR A 123 13.41 4.35 12.96
C TYR A 123 14.19 3.07 13.23
N ASN A 124 15.33 3.16 13.92
CA ASN A 124 16.15 2.02 14.38
C ASN A 124 16.79 1.18 13.26
N LEU A 125 16.77 1.63 12.01
CA LEU A 125 17.54 0.97 10.96
C LEU A 125 19.04 1.17 11.21
N ASN A 126 19.81 0.11 11.00
CA ASN A 126 21.27 0.15 11.15
C ASN A 126 22.02 -0.26 9.88
N ALA A 127 21.31 -0.59 8.79
CA ALA A 127 21.93 -1.11 7.59
C ALA A 127 21.20 -0.72 6.30
N ILE A 128 21.98 -0.59 5.20
CA ILE A 128 21.49 -0.37 3.84
C ILE A 128 22.10 -1.44 2.91
N ARG A 129 21.27 -2.04 2.03
CA ARG A 129 21.76 -2.70 0.83
C ARG A 129 21.56 -1.74 -0.35
N THR A 130 22.65 -1.48 -1.09
CA THR A 130 22.57 -0.60 -2.27
C THR A 130 21.99 -1.37 -3.45
N SER A 131 20.71 -1.31 -3.64
CA SER A 131 19.98 -2.04 -4.69
C SER A 131 19.79 -1.18 -5.95
N HIS A 132 20.23 -1.58 -7.16
CA HIS A 132 21.06 -2.76 -7.39
C HIS A 132 22.35 -2.30 -8.09
N TYR A 133 22.98 -1.28 -7.51
CA TYR A 133 24.11 -0.55 -8.06
C TYR A 133 24.79 0.30 -6.97
N SER A 134 26.01 0.76 -7.25
CA SER A 134 26.69 1.73 -6.36
C SER A 134 25.95 3.07 -6.36
N ASN A 135 25.68 3.58 -5.18
CA ASN A 135 25.05 4.90 -4.98
C ASN A 135 26.07 6.05 -5.09
N ASP A 136 25.63 7.30 -4.85
CA ASP A 136 26.49 8.48 -4.79
C ASP A 136 27.53 8.35 -3.67
N ASP A 137 28.74 8.90 -3.87
CA ASP A 137 29.82 8.88 -2.87
C ASP A 137 29.43 9.56 -1.56
N TYR A 138 28.51 10.52 -1.62
CA TYR A 138 28.04 11.22 -0.44
C TYR A 138 27.22 10.33 0.49
N LEU A 139 26.46 9.39 -0.03
CA LEU A 139 25.74 8.41 0.80
C LEU A 139 26.73 7.55 1.62
N TYR A 140 27.82 7.09 1.00
CA TYR A 140 28.84 6.31 1.73
C TYR A 140 29.55 7.17 2.80
N TYR A 141 29.76 8.46 2.50
CA TYR A 141 30.26 9.41 3.50
C TYR A 141 29.30 9.53 4.69
N LEU A 142 28.00 9.65 4.42
CA LEU A 142 26.97 9.73 5.47
C LEU A 142 26.88 8.45 6.28
N CYS A 143 26.88 7.28 5.64
CA CYS A 143 26.87 5.99 6.35
C CYS A 143 28.06 5.80 7.27
N ASN A 144 29.26 6.25 6.85
CA ASN A 144 30.43 6.30 7.74
C ASN A 144 30.18 7.20 8.95
N LYS A 145 29.61 8.39 8.72
CA LYS A 145 29.46 9.47 9.72
C LYS A 145 28.31 9.19 10.72
N TYR A 146 27.18 8.69 10.23
CA TYR A 146 25.98 8.45 11.05
C TYR A 146 25.96 7.03 11.66
N GLY A 147 26.78 6.11 11.15
CA GLY A 147 26.83 4.74 11.60
C GLY A 147 25.70 3.89 11.00
N LEU A 148 25.83 3.56 9.72
CA LEU A 148 24.98 2.56 9.04
C LEU A 148 25.87 1.52 8.39
N TYR A 149 25.62 0.24 8.64
CA TYR A 149 26.29 -0.85 7.92
C TYR A 149 25.83 -0.87 6.48
N MET A 150 26.71 -1.25 5.57
CA MET A 150 26.37 -1.33 4.14
C MET A 150 26.73 -2.69 3.56
N MET A 151 25.77 -3.28 2.84
CA MET A 151 26.03 -4.32 1.86
C MET A 151 26.12 -3.65 0.48
N ALA A 152 27.36 -3.45 0.00
CA ALA A 152 27.59 -2.74 -1.25
C ALA A 152 27.49 -3.68 -2.44
N GLU A 153 26.58 -3.36 -3.36
CA GLU A 153 26.27 -4.21 -4.50
C GLU A 153 26.90 -3.69 -5.80
N THR A 154 27.42 -4.62 -6.59
CA THR A 154 27.89 -4.36 -7.94
C THR A 154 26.71 -3.99 -8.83
N ASN A 155 26.89 -3.00 -9.71
CA ASN A 155 25.87 -2.63 -10.69
C ASN A 155 25.63 -3.76 -11.70
N LEU A 156 24.88 -4.76 -11.28
CA LEU A 156 24.56 -5.94 -12.05
C LEU A 156 23.22 -6.54 -11.63
N GLU A 157 22.15 -5.90 -12.08
CA GLU A 157 20.80 -6.46 -12.11
C GLU A 157 20.61 -7.10 -13.47
N SER A 158 20.54 -8.42 -13.55
CA SER A 158 20.52 -9.10 -14.84
C SER A 158 19.23 -9.79 -15.19
N HIS A 159 18.44 -10.18 -14.22
CA HIS A 159 17.12 -10.79 -14.37
C HIS A 159 17.03 -11.67 -15.65
N GLN A 160 16.25 -11.25 -16.65
CA GLN A 160 16.05 -12.04 -17.86
C GLN A 160 17.19 -11.97 -18.90
N LEU A 161 18.03 -10.95 -18.87
CA LEU A 161 19.12 -10.78 -19.85
C LEU A 161 20.13 -11.93 -19.80
N MET A 162 20.36 -12.47 -18.60
CA MET A 162 21.38 -13.48 -18.33
C MET A 162 20.83 -14.92 -18.27
N ASN A 163 19.65 -15.15 -18.80
CA ASN A 163 18.97 -16.44 -18.74
C ASN A 163 19.54 -17.53 -19.68
N ASN A 164 20.60 -17.25 -20.40
CA ASN A 164 21.30 -18.25 -21.22
C ASN A 164 22.82 -18.07 -21.20
N GLU A 165 23.55 -19.17 -21.42
CA GLU A 165 25.02 -19.22 -21.37
C GLU A 165 25.68 -18.28 -22.38
N GLY A 166 25.12 -18.14 -23.59
CA GLY A 166 25.69 -17.26 -24.63
C GLY A 166 25.67 -15.79 -24.21
N LYS A 167 24.61 -15.34 -23.57
CA LYS A 167 24.54 -13.97 -23.02
C LYS A 167 25.51 -13.76 -21.88
N GLN A 168 25.65 -14.73 -20.96
CA GLN A 168 26.58 -14.65 -19.83
C GLN A 168 28.01 -14.51 -20.31
N VAL A 169 28.41 -15.26 -21.33
CA VAL A 169 29.77 -15.16 -21.94
C VAL A 169 30.04 -13.77 -22.47
N LEU A 170 29.07 -13.16 -23.17
CA LEU A 170 29.21 -11.81 -23.72
C LEU A 170 29.31 -10.72 -22.64
N PHE A 171 28.62 -10.90 -21.51
CA PHE A 171 28.60 -9.95 -20.40
C PHE A 171 29.74 -10.11 -19.39
N LYS A 172 30.50 -11.21 -19.43
CA LYS A 172 31.49 -11.56 -18.41
C LYS A 172 32.52 -10.43 -18.21
N GLU A 173 33.06 -9.89 -19.28
CA GLU A 173 34.06 -8.81 -19.20
C GLU A 173 33.47 -7.53 -18.63
N LEU A 174 32.24 -7.17 -19.04
CA LEU A 174 31.54 -5.98 -18.54
C LEU A 174 31.12 -6.13 -17.06
N ALA A 175 30.68 -7.31 -16.66
CA ALA A 175 30.37 -7.61 -15.28
C ALA A 175 31.60 -7.54 -14.38
N MET A 176 32.73 -8.07 -14.87
CA MET A 176 34.00 -7.97 -14.18
C MET A 176 34.48 -6.51 -14.07
N ASP A 177 34.39 -5.73 -15.13
CA ASP A 177 34.72 -4.29 -15.11
C ASP A 177 33.91 -3.52 -14.06
N ARG A 178 32.60 -3.76 -13.98
CA ARG A 178 31.73 -3.18 -12.95
C ARG A 178 32.14 -3.60 -11.54
N THR A 179 32.47 -4.87 -11.34
CA THR A 179 32.95 -5.40 -10.05
C THR A 179 34.27 -4.75 -9.63
N VAL A 180 35.23 -4.68 -10.56
CA VAL A 180 36.54 -4.04 -10.35
C VAL A 180 36.37 -2.55 -10.02
N THR A 181 35.50 -1.86 -10.74
CA THR A 181 35.22 -0.42 -10.53
C THR A 181 34.54 -0.20 -9.16
N THR A 182 33.52 -0.97 -8.83
CA THR A 182 32.84 -0.92 -7.52
C THR A 182 33.85 -1.13 -6.38
N PHE A 183 34.66 -2.17 -6.48
CA PHE A 183 35.68 -2.45 -5.47
C PHE A 183 36.68 -1.31 -5.32
N ASN A 184 37.30 -0.86 -6.41
CA ASN A 184 38.35 0.18 -6.35
C ASN A 184 37.82 1.51 -5.84
N ARG A 185 36.58 1.87 -6.18
CA ARG A 185 35.93 3.07 -5.68
C ARG A 185 35.62 2.99 -4.20
N LEU A 186 35.16 1.84 -3.70
CA LEU A 186 34.52 1.73 -2.39
C LEU A 186 35.35 0.96 -1.33
N LYS A 187 36.47 0.35 -1.68
CA LYS A 187 37.28 -0.49 -0.76
C LYS A 187 37.71 0.19 0.55
N ASN A 188 37.80 1.54 0.56
CA ASN A 188 38.18 2.31 1.73
C ASN A 188 37.01 2.80 2.59
N VAL A 189 35.74 2.48 2.22
CA VAL A 189 34.56 2.86 2.98
C VAL A 189 34.44 1.94 4.19
N SER A 190 34.43 2.52 5.39
CA SER A 190 34.38 1.75 6.65
C SER A 190 33.01 1.14 6.90
N ALA A 191 31.95 1.82 6.46
CA ALA A 191 30.55 1.36 6.58
C ALA A 191 30.24 0.07 5.80
N ILE A 192 30.99 -0.21 4.72
CA ILE A 192 30.80 -1.44 3.96
C ILE A 192 31.33 -2.63 4.76
N VAL A 193 30.43 -3.50 5.18
CA VAL A 193 30.72 -4.70 5.98
C VAL A 193 30.55 -6.00 5.19
N ALA A 194 29.92 -5.94 4.02
CA ALA A 194 29.80 -7.06 3.09
C ALA A 194 29.80 -6.55 1.64
N TRP A 195 30.30 -7.37 0.72
CA TRP A 195 30.21 -7.16 -0.73
C TRP A 195 29.08 -8.01 -1.31
N SER A 196 28.36 -7.47 -2.30
CA SER A 196 27.37 -8.21 -3.08
C SER A 196 27.70 -8.15 -4.57
N THR A 197 27.61 -9.28 -5.25
CA THR A 197 28.00 -9.41 -6.67
C THR A 197 26.93 -8.93 -7.64
N GLY A 198 25.73 -8.61 -7.16
CA GLY A 198 24.58 -8.16 -7.98
C GLY A 198 23.29 -8.86 -7.57
N ASN A 199 22.22 -8.59 -8.36
CA ASN A 199 20.85 -9.01 -8.07
C ASN A 199 20.25 -9.84 -9.19
N GLU A 200 19.37 -10.81 -8.83
CA GLU A 200 18.59 -11.67 -9.72
C GLU A 200 19.38 -12.21 -10.92
N ASN A 201 20.63 -12.52 -10.67
CA ASN A 201 21.53 -13.05 -11.67
C ASN A 201 21.19 -14.51 -11.94
N TYR A 202 20.80 -14.85 -13.15
CA TYR A 202 20.38 -16.20 -13.51
C TYR A 202 21.46 -17.24 -13.25
N TYR A 203 21.12 -18.25 -12.47
CA TYR A 203 21.96 -19.42 -12.15
C TYR A 203 21.36 -20.69 -12.71
N LYS A 204 22.10 -21.37 -13.59
CA LYS A 204 21.69 -22.67 -14.09
C LYS A 204 22.23 -23.77 -13.17
N SER A 205 21.35 -24.47 -12.50
CA SER A 205 21.66 -25.49 -11.49
C SER A 205 22.56 -26.66 -11.99
N ASN A 206 22.76 -26.80 -13.31
CA ASN A 206 23.54 -27.84 -13.97
C ASN A 206 24.73 -27.30 -14.77
N ALA A 207 25.04 -25.98 -14.68
CA ALA A 207 26.22 -25.43 -15.34
C ALA A 207 27.51 -25.96 -14.66
N ASN A 208 28.52 -26.20 -15.46
CA ASN A 208 29.83 -26.49 -14.92
C ASN A 208 30.28 -25.27 -14.12
N TYR A 209 30.57 -25.50 -12.85
CA TYR A 209 30.93 -24.45 -11.89
C TYR A 209 32.02 -23.49 -12.41
N ALA A 210 33.01 -24.01 -13.16
CA ALA A 210 34.10 -23.20 -13.73
C ALA A 210 33.65 -22.24 -14.85
N ASP A 211 32.49 -22.42 -15.43
CA ASP A 211 31.96 -21.60 -16.53
C ASP A 211 30.97 -20.53 -16.06
N TYR A 212 30.72 -20.45 -14.74
CA TYR A 212 29.75 -19.53 -14.18
C TYR A 212 30.36 -18.15 -13.93
N MET A 213 29.87 -17.13 -14.63
CA MET A 213 30.38 -15.76 -14.57
C MET A 213 30.49 -15.20 -13.15
N PHE A 214 29.46 -15.41 -12.31
CA PHE A 214 29.38 -14.86 -10.97
C PHE A 214 30.40 -15.46 -10.01
N TYR A 215 30.91 -16.64 -10.32
CA TYR A 215 32.03 -17.24 -9.58
C TYR A 215 33.26 -16.35 -9.64
N ASP A 216 33.63 -15.86 -10.83
CA ASP A 216 34.79 -14.97 -10.99
C ASP A 216 34.58 -13.64 -10.22
N LEU A 217 33.35 -13.13 -10.16
CA LEU A 217 33.03 -11.91 -9.39
C LEU A 217 33.16 -12.15 -7.89
N ILE A 218 32.64 -13.28 -7.37
CA ILE A 218 32.79 -13.68 -5.96
C ILE A 218 34.27 -13.76 -5.61
N TRP A 219 35.05 -14.47 -6.43
CA TRP A 219 36.47 -14.64 -6.16
C TRP A 219 37.26 -13.36 -6.31
N TYR A 220 36.89 -12.47 -7.21
CA TYR A 220 37.56 -11.18 -7.29
C TYR A 220 37.47 -10.40 -5.97
N PHE A 221 36.28 -10.32 -5.37
CA PHE A 221 36.13 -9.69 -4.04
C PHE A 221 36.99 -10.44 -2.98
N LYS A 222 36.86 -11.74 -2.90
CA LYS A 222 37.57 -12.57 -1.89
C LYS A 222 39.08 -12.49 -1.99
N ASP A 223 39.65 -12.38 -3.19
CA ASP A 223 41.08 -12.33 -3.41
C ASP A 223 41.64 -10.92 -3.20
N ASN A 224 40.84 -9.88 -3.40
CA ASN A 224 41.26 -8.48 -3.24
C ASN A 224 40.89 -7.89 -1.87
N ASP A 225 39.89 -8.47 -1.19
CA ASP A 225 39.48 -8.08 0.15
C ASP A 225 39.14 -9.29 1.04
N PRO A 226 40.10 -9.88 1.68
CA PRO A 226 39.87 -11.00 2.59
C PRO A 226 39.22 -10.59 3.91
N THR A 227 38.94 -9.30 4.13
CA THR A 227 38.46 -8.76 5.41
C THR A 227 36.95 -8.61 5.48
N ARG A 228 36.22 -8.83 4.37
CA ARG A 228 34.76 -8.70 4.28
C ARG A 228 34.17 -9.94 3.63
N PRO A 229 33.01 -10.43 4.15
CA PRO A 229 32.30 -11.54 3.53
C PRO A 229 31.65 -11.11 2.21
N VAL A 230 31.43 -12.11 1.34
CA VAL A 230 30.84 -11.90 0.01
C VAL A 230 29.48 -12.57 -0.07
N HIS A 231 28.51 -11.80 -0.51
CA HIS A 231 27.13 -12.16 -0.83
C HIS A 231 26.92 -12.23 -2.33
N SER A 232 25.95 -13.02 -2.77
CA SER A 232 25.46 -13.03 -4.15
C SER A 232 24.00 -13.45 -4.14
N GLU A 233 23.14 -12.65 -4.77
CA GLU A 233 21.74 -13.02 -4.95
C GLU A 233 21.47 -13.48 -6.38
N SER A 234 21.15 -14.72 -6.50
CA SER A 234 20.63 -15.44 -7.66
C SER A 234 20.40 -16.90 -7.37
N SER A 235 20.93 -17.37 -6.28
CA SER A 235 20.63 -18.69 -5.76
C SER A 235 20.91 -18.68 -4.26
N ASN A 236 20.02 -19.27 -3.52
CA ASN A 236 20.09 -19.46 -2.07
C ASN A 236 21.43 -20.00 -1.59
N LYS A 237 22.26 -20.51 -2.48
CA LYS A 237 23.48 -21.26 -2.17
C LYS A 237 24.50 -21.13 -3.28
N ALA A 238 24.73 -19.93 -3.81
CA ALA A 238 25.82 -19.72 -4.75
C ALA A 238 27.14 -20.23 -4.15
N ASN A 239 27.78 -21.15 -4.82
CA ASN A 239 29.01 -21.76 -4.32
C ASN A 239 30.09 -20.70 -4.21
N GLY A 240 30.69 -20.57 -3.04
CA GLY A 240 31.74 -19.62 -2.77
C GLY A 240 31.31 -18.37 -1.97
N THR A 241 30.00 -18.09 -1.83
CA THR A 241 29.54 -17.02 -0.93
C THR A 241 29.75 -17.38 0.54
N ASP A 242 29.96 -16.37 1.38
CA ASP A 242 30.25 -16.56 2.80
C ASP A 242 28.98 -16.60 3.65
N MET A 243 27.83 -16.31 3.05
CA MET A 243 26.51 -16.38 3.65
C MET A 243 25.50 -16.95 2.68
N GLY A 244 24.43 -17.58 3.19
CA GLY A 244 23.23 -17.93 2.43
C GLY A 244 22.29 -16.73 2.33
N SER A 245 21.45 -16.70 1.30
CA SER A 245 20.51 -15.62 1.05
C SER A 245 19.24 -16.13 0.38
N ASN A 246 18.13 -15.45 0.64
CA ASN A 246 16.89 -15.57 -0.11
C ASN A 246 16.22 -14.22 -0.25
N MET A 247 15.44 -14.08 -1.35
CA MET A 247 14.41 -13.06 -1.51
C MET A 247 13.07 -13.60 -1.01
N TYR A 248 12.35 -12.77 -0.28
CA TYR A 248 10.96 -13.01 0.17
C TYR A 248 10.70 -14.44 0.70
N PRO A 249 11.55 -14.98 1.57
CA PRO A 249 11.32 -16.30 2.13
C PRO A 249 10.13 -16.28 3.09
N SER A 250 9.42 -17.39 3.22
CA SER A 250 8.40 -17.52 4.26
C SER A 250 9.02 -17.55 5.66
N VAL A 251 8.26 -17.17 6.69
CA VAL A 251 8.65 -17.29 8.10
C VAL A 251 9.13 -18.71 8.43
N SER A 252 8.45 -19.74 7.89
CA SER A 252 8.85 -21.14 8.08
C SER A 252 10.20 -21.49 7.45
N THR A 253 10.54 -20.86 6.33
CA THR A 253 11.88 -20.97 5.72
C THR A 253 12.93 -20.39 6.65
N ILE A 254 12.69 -19.20 7.21
CA ILE A 254 13.62 -18.55 8.15
C ILE A 254 13.80 -19.38 9.41
N GLN A 255 12.73 -19.94 9.98
CA GLN A 255 12.81 -20.87 11.10
C GLN A 255 13.64 -22.12 10.77
N GLY A 256 13.64 -22.55 9.50
CA GLY A 256 14.49 -23.64 9.02
C GLY A 256 15.96 -23.24 8.96
N GLU A 257 16.24 -22.08 8.37
CA GLU A 257 17.62 -21.55 8.23
C GLU A 257 18.25 -21.20 9.59
N ALA A 258 17.48 -20.70 10.55
CA ALA A 258 17.94 -20.41 11.91
C ALA A 258 18.49 -21.65 12.67
N ARG A 259 18.22 -22.86 12.16
CA ARG A 259 18.75 -24.12 12.72
C ARG A 259 20.01 -24.62 12.00
N ASN A 260 20.42 -23.93 10.96
CA ASN A 260 21.64 -24.24 10.21
C ASN A 260 22.86 -23.55 10.86
N ASN A 261 24.05 -23.91 10.40
CA ASN A 261 25.28 -23.30 10.91
C ASN A 261 25.79 -22.18 10.01
N MET A 262 25.42 -22.15 8.74
CA MET A 262 25.87 -21.14 7.78
C MET A 262 25.20 -19.80 8.09
N PRO A 263 25.96 -18.68 8.13
CA PRO A 263 25.39 -17.35 8.23
C PRO A 263 24.34 -17.12 7.14
N TYR A 264 23.22 -16.49 7.49
CA TYR A 264 22.09 -16.32 6.59
C TYR A 264 21.50 -14.91 6.68
N VAL A 265 21.21 -14.31 5.53
CA VAL A 265 20.59 -12.99 5.38
C VAL A 265 19.38 -13.05 4.45
N MET A 266 18.35 -12.30 4.72
CA MET A 266 17.31 -11.99 3.76
C MET A 266 17.73 -10.74 2.99
N CYS A 267 18.14 -10.89 1.73
CA CYS A 267 18.56 -9.74 0.93
C CYS A 267 17.38 -8.85 0.57
N GLU A 268 16.18 -9.44 0.49
CA GLU A 268 14.91 -8.75 0.35
C GLU A 268 13.85 -9.52 1.12
N TYR A 269 13.03 -8.83 1.91
CA TYR A 269 11.89 -9.41 2.60
C TYR A 269 10.86 -8.33 2.92
N ASP A 270 9.68 -8.75 3.31
CA ASP A 270 8.61 -7.89 3.83
C ASP A 270 8.31 -6.73 2.88
N HIS A 271 7.84 -7.09 1.65
CA HIS A 271 7.64 -6.15 0.55
C HIS A 271 6.65 -5.04 0.94
N ALA A 272 7.18 -3.81 1.09
CA ALA A 272 6.47 -2.67 1.66
C ALA A 272 5.63 -1.92 0.60
N MET A 273 4.80 -2.65 -0.14
CA MET A 273 3.97 -2.08 -1.20
C MET A 273 2.64 -1.58 -0.64
N GLY A 274 2.49 -0.25 -0.54
CA GLY A 274 1.35 0.40 0.06
C GLY A 274 1.18 0.05 1.55
N ASN A 275 -0.06 -0.09 2.03
CA ASN A 275 -0.38 -0.50 3.40
C ASN A 275 0.10 -1.94 3.68
N ALA A 276 1.34 -2.10 4.12
CA ALA A 276 2.11 -3.33 4.03
C ALA A 276 2.82 -3.72 5.34
N VAL A 277 3.91 -4.49 5.21
CA VAL A 277 4.81 -4.93 6.31
C VAL A 277 4.09 -5.85 7.32
N GLY A 278 3.24 -6.74 6.82
CA GLY A 278 2.54 -7.69 7.66
C GLY A 278 3.42 -8.83 8.16
N SER A 279 3.26 -9.19 9.43
CA SER A 279 3.98 -10.32 10.06
C SER A 279 5.49 -10.11 10.28
N ILE A 280 6.00 -8.88 10.25
CA ILE A 280 7.42 -8.58 10.53
C ILE A 280 7.84 -9.13 11.90
N LYS A 281 6.95 -9.15 12.88
CA LYS A 281 7.19 -9.75 14.19
C LYS A 281 7.64 -11.20 14.08
N GLU A 282 6.92 -12.02 13.32
CA GLU A 282 7.22 -13.46 13.18
C GLU A 282 8.54 -13.69 12.45
N TYR A 283 8.90 -12.82 11.51
CA TYR A 283 10.24 -12.83 10.91
C TYR A 283 11.32 -12.58 11.97
N TRP A 284 11.14 -11.54 12.81
CA TRP A 284 12.15 -11.21 13.82
C TRP A 284 12.20 -12.19 14.98
N ASP A 285 11.09 -12.81 15.35
CA ASP A 285 11.08 -13.93 16.29
C ASP A 285 11.90 -15.12 15.75
N ALA A 286 11.78 -15.42 14.45
CA ALA A 286 12.56 -16.46 13.79
C ALA A 286 14.05 -16.08 13.69
N ILE A 287 14.39 -14.84 13.33
CA ILE A 287 15.77 -14.33 13.28
C ILE A 287 16.45 -14.45 14.65
N ARG A 288 15.78 -13.98 15.71
CA ARG A 288 16.32 -14.04 17.08
C ARG A 288 16.50 -15.46 17.63
N SER A 289 15.95 -16.48 16.95
CA SER A 289 16.06 -17.88 17.37
C SER A 289 17.35 -18.58 16.95
N GLY A 290 18.19 -17.97 16.09
CA GLY A 290 19.42 -18.56 15.57
C GLY A 290 20.61 -17.60 15.56
N ASP A 291 21.75 -18.03 16.13
CA ASP A 291 22.98 -17.22 16.19
C ASP A 291 23.64 -17.01 14.82
N ASN A 292 23.23 -17.77 13.80
CA ASN A 292 23.70 -17.64 12.42
C ASN A 292 22.93 -16.61 11.61
N MET A 293 21.84 -16.07 12.15
CA MET A 293 20.94 -15.16 11.43
C MET A 293 21.50 -13.74 11.43
N LEU A 294 21.71 -13.19 10.24
CA LEU A 294 22.22 -11.83 10.03
C LEU A 294 21.10 -10.78 9.92
N GLY A 295 19.83 -11.18 10.05
CA GLY A 295 18.69 -10.29 9.80
C GLY A 295 18.39 -10.14 8.31
N GLY A 296 18.06 -8.92 7.87
CA GLY A 296 17.70 -8.71 6.48
C GLY A 296 17.49 -7.24 6.09
N PHE A 297 17.03 -7.07 4.82
CA PHE A 297 16.80 -5.78 4.23
C PHE A 297 15.36 -5.74 3.67
N ILE A 298 14.50 -4.90 4.24
CA ILE A 298 13.13 -4.69 3.76
C ILE A 298 13.19 -4.16 2.32
N TRP A 299 12.27 -4.55 1.48
CA TRP A 299 12.09 -4.01 0.14
C TRP A 299 10.90 -3.05 0.11
N ASP A 300 11.10 -1.71 -0.09
CA ASP A 300 12.39 -1.04 0.02
C ASP A 300 12.25 0.24 0.88
N TRP A 301 13.08 1.25 0.69
CA TRP A 301 13.10 2.43 1.54
C TRP A 301 12.07 3.47 1.15
N VAL A 302 11.92 3.75 -0.16
CA VAL A 302 11.14 4.90 -0.64
C VAL A 302 10.29 4.55 -1.84
N ASP A 303 9.05 4.98 -1.83
CA ASP A 303 8.18 4.91 -3.01
C ASP A 303 8.82 5.62 -4.21
N GLN A 304 8.97 4.91 -5.33
CA GLN A 304 9.71 5.39 -6.49
C GLN A 304 8.75 6.07 -7.47
N ALA A 305 8.29 7.27 -7.15
CA ALA A 305 7.42 8.07 -7.98
C ALA A 305 8.15 9.23 -8.65
N ARG A 306 7.48 9.84 -9.61
CA ARG A 306 7.88 11.09 -10.27
C ARG A 306 6.78 12.12 -10.13
N VAL A 307 7.15 13.38 -9.97
CA VAL A 307 6.18 14.48 -10.01
C VAL A 307 5.64 14.64 -11.44
N VAL A 308 4.33 14.61 -11.56
CA VAL A 308 3.58 14.72 -12.81
C VAL A 308 2.54 15.82 -12.65
N GLN A 309 2.31 16.60 -13.71
CA GLN A 309 1.22 17.59 -13.71
C GLN A 309 -0.12 16.86 -13.54
N TYR A 310 -1.03 17.45 -12.77
CA TYR A 310 -2.40 16.96 -12.76
C TYR A 310 -2.95 16.92 -14.18
N PRO A 311 -3.65 15.85 -14.59
CA PRO A 311 -4.28 15.84 -15.89
C PRO A 311 -5.33 16.94 -15.95
N THR A 312 -5.32 17.73 -17.03
CA THR A 312 -6.39 18.69 -17.26
C THR A 312 -7.69 17.92 -17.45
N SER A 313 -8.71 18.23 -16.65
CA SER A 313 -10.05 17.65 -16.80
C SER A 313 -10.78 18.33 -17.93
N TYR A 314 -11.42 17.55 -18.79
CA TYR A 314 -12.23 18.01 -19.89
C TYR A 314 -13.65 17.51 -19.78
N GLU A 315 -14.60 18.26 -20.34
CA GLU A 315 -15.99 17.85 -20.47
C GLU A 315 -16.54 18.20 -21.87
N LEU A 316 -17.62 17.54 -22.26
CA LEU A 316 -18.40 17.93 -23.41
C LEU A 316 -19.45 18.95 -22.95
N ALA A 317 -19.33 20.18 -23.41
CA ALA A 317 -20.29 21.24 -23.06
C ALA A 317 -21.66 21.06 -23.67
N ASP A 318 -21.76 20.39 -24.85
CA ASP A 318 -22.98 20.15 -25.58
C ASP A 318 -23.03 18.69 -26.09
N TYR A 319 -23.86 17.84 -25.50
CA TYR A 319 -24.11 16.46 -25.94
C TYR A 319 -25.59 16.12 -25.92
N PRO A 320 -26.35 16.60 -26.89
CA PRO A 320 -27.78 16.31 -26.94
C PRO A 320 -28.10 14.82 -26.92
N GLY A 321 -29.03 14.45 -26.08
CA GLY A 321 -29.45 13.08 -25.86
C GLY A 321 -30.60 13.00 -24.87
N SER A 322 -31.12 11.80 -24.66
CA SER A 322 -32.30 11.57 -23.81
C SER A 322 -31.94 11.46 -22.32
N VAL A 323 -30.68 11.50 -21.96
CA VAL A 323 -30.21 11.23 -20.62
C VAL A 323 -29.31 12.36 -20.11
N ALA A 324 -29.66 12.85 -18.93
CA ALA A 324 -28.79 13.75 -18.15
C ALA A 324 -28.02 12.91 -17.14
N GLY A 325 -26.91 12.33 -17.55
CA GLY A 325 -26.00 11.59 -16.67
C GLY A 325 -24.65 12.28 -16.54
N ALA A 326 -23.88 11.92 -15.52
CA ALA A 326 -22.50 12.33 -15.42
C ALA A 326 -21.70 11.81 -16.61
N GLN A 327 -20.70 12.57 -17.03
CA GLN A 327 -19.81 12.19 -18.12
C GLN A 327 -18.37 12.24 -17.63
N SER A 328 -17.54 11.41 -18.22
CA SER A 328 -16.09 11.45 -18.03
C SER A 328 -15.38 11.57 -19.36
N VAL A 329 -14.49 12.55 -19.49
CA VAL A 329 -13.64 12.74 -20.66
C VAL A 329 -12.19 12.55 -20.23
N ASN A 330 -11.51 11.64 -20.90
CA ASN A 330 -10.12 11.34 -20.62
C ASN A 330 -9.26 11.66 -21.84
N LYS A 331 -8.21 12.43 -21.66
CA LYS A 331 -7.24 12.89 -22.65
C LYS A 331 -7.55 14.25 -23.33
N GLU A 332 -6.54 14.78 -23.94
CA GLU A 332 -6.53 16.14 -24.50
C GLU A 332 -7.25 16.23 -25.85
N PRO A 333 -7.80 17.41 -26.20
CA PRO A 333 -8.32 17.67 -27.53
C PRO A 333 -7.26 17.65 -28.62
N GLY A 334 -7.64 17.26 -29.84
CA GLY A 334 -6.83 17.28 -31.07
C GLY A 334 -7.62 17.85 -32.25
N GLU A 335 -7.19 17.61 -33.49
CA GLU A 335 -7.87 18.05 -34.72
C GLU A 335 -8.86 16.98 -35.21
N GLY A 336 -10.10 17.34 -35.43
CA GLY A 336 -11.19 16.45 -35.89
C GLY A 336 -11.51 16.55 -37.40
N ALA A 337 -12.24 15.53 -37.89
CA ALA A 337 -12.65 15.48 -39.32
C ALA A 337 -13.94 16.25 -39.62
N LEU A 338 -14.93 16.20 -38.72
CA LEU A 338 -16.24 16.85 -38.90
C LEU A 338 -16.43 18.06 -37.98
N SER A 339 -15.53 18.26 -37.05
CA SER A 339 -15.42 19.38 -36.12
C SER A 339 -13.98 19.82 -36.02
N ASP A 340 -13.74 20.98 -35.46
CA ASP A 340 -12.40 21.52 -35.29
C ASP A 340 -11.58 20.80 -34.20
N THR A 341 -12.20 19.85 -33.50
CA THR A 341 -11.62 19.16 -32.36
C THR A 341 -11.89 17.66 -32.41
N SER A 342 -10.92 16.88 -31.99
CA SER A 342 -11.01 15.44 -31.75
C SER A 342 -10.54 15.09 -30.32
N LEU A 343 -10.86 13.89 -29.88
CA LEU A 343 -10.33 13.31 -28.64
C LEU A 343 -9.18 12.36 -28.99
N VAL A 344 -7.97 12.68 -28.54
CA VAL A 344 -6.73 11.96 -28.91
C VAL A 344 -6.38 10.90 -27.89
N ASN A 345 -6.30 9.64 -28.30
CA ASN A 345 -5.96 8.48 -27.47
C ASN A 345 -6.74 8.45 -26.16
N GLY A 346 -8.01 8.83 -26.21
CA GLY A 346 -8.85 9.01 -25.04
C GLY A 346 -10.19 8.34 -25.15
N TYR A 347 -11.05 8.63 -24.18
CA TYR A 347 -12.42 8.12 -24.15
C TYR A 347 -13.41 9.13 -23.57
N VAL A 348 -14.67 8.89 -23.88
CA VAL A 348 -15.82 9.55 -23.23
C VAL A 348 -16.78 8.47 -22.72
N GLY A 349 -17.23 8.58 -21.48
CA GLY A 349 -18.22 7.72 -20.87
C GLY A 349 -19.44 8.52 -20.38
N PHE A 350 -20.62 7.91 -20.45
CA PHE A 350 -21.89 8.50 -20.04
C PHE A 350 -22.62 7.53 -19.11
N GLU A 351 -23.02 8.00 -17.95
CA GLU A 351 -23.82 7.23 -17.00
C GLU A 351 -25.26 7.06 -17.47
N ASP A 352 -25.88 5.99 -17.07
CA ASP A 352 -27.28 5.64 -17.38
C ASP A 352 -28.15 5.79 -16.11
N THR A 353 -28.11 6.99 -15.50
CA THR A 353 -28.71 7.28 -14.19
C THR A 353 -30.22 7.08 -14.16
N ASP A 354 -30.95 7.36 -15.26
CA ASP A 354 -32.38 7.16 -15.39
C ASP A 354 -32.77 5.86 -16.13
N GLY A 355 -31.77 5.07 -16.55
CA GLY A 355 -31.95 3.82 -17.29
C GLY A 355 -32.40 3.97 -18.74
N ALA A 356 -32.34 5.18 -19.33
CA ALA A 356 -32.82 5.42 -20.68
C ALA A 356 -31.97 4.73 -21.75
N TYR A 357 -30.63 4.65 -21.59
CA TYR A 357 -29.81 3.91 -22.51
C TYR A 357 -30.11 2.41 -22.47
N ASN A 358 -30.29 1.83 -21.30
CA ASN A 358 -30.70 0.43 -21.18
C ASN A 358 -32.07 0.20 -21.74
N ALA A 359 -33.02 1.11 -21.49
CA ALA A 359 -34.36 1.01 -22.05
C ALA A 359 -34.40 1.05 -23.60
N ALA A 360 -33.50 1.83 -24.23
CA ALA A 360 -33.35 1.91 -25.67
C ALA A 360 -32.57 0.75 -26.28
N LEU A 361 -31.47 0.33 -25.66
CA LEU A 361 -30.43 -0.52 -26.24
C LEU A 361 -30.45 -1.99 -25.74
N SER A 362 -31.37 -2.37 -24.83
CA SER A 362 -31.50 -3.73 -24.32
C SER A 362 -32.93 -4.24 -24.36
N GLY A 363 -33.13 -5.56 -24.25
CA GLY A 363 -34.43 -6.22 -24.30
C GLY A 363 -34.72 -6.88 -25.65
N SER A 364 -35.98 -7.30 -25.85
CA SER A 364 -36.45 -7.98 -27.07
C SER A 364 -36.99 -7.00 -28.10
N GLY A 365 -36.78 -7.29 -29.39
CA GLY A 365 -37.31 -6.52 -30.48
C GLY A 365 -36.71 -5.11 -30.65
N LYS A 366 -35.53 -4.86 -30.13
CA LYS A 366 -34.84 -3.58 -30.21
C LYS A 366 -34.15 -3.39 -31.56
N ALA A 367 -34.02 -2.13 -31.94
CA ALA A 367 -33.22 -1.69 -33.06
C ALA A 367 -32.39 -0.47 -32.63
N PHE A 368 -31.13 -0.39 -33.02
CA PHE A 368 -30.26 0.76 -32.72
C PHE A 368 -29.10 0.87 -33.72
N THR A 369 -28.50 2.04 -33.76
CA THR A 369 -27.26 2.31 -34.51
C THR A 369 -26.22 2.91 -33.58
N VAL A 370 -25.00 2.48 -33.75
CA VAL A 370 -23.77 3.06 -33.17
C VAL A 370 -22.89 3.57 -34.30
N GLU A 371 -22.57 4.86 -34.28
CA GLU A 371 -21.75 5.52 -35.28
C GLU A 371 -20.58 6.22 -34.60
N VAL A 372 -19.35 6.00 -35.10
CA VAL A 372 -18.14 6.67 -34.62
C VAL A 372 -17.36 7.21 -35.78
N ILE A 373 -16.99 8.49 -35.71
CA ILE A 373 -16.03 9.09 -36.65
C ILE A 373 -14.66 9.06 -35.97
N LEU A 374 -13.74 8.28 -36.53
CA LEU A 374 -12.49 7.94 -35.89
C LEU A 374 -11.32 7.92 -36.88
N LYS A 375 -10.10 8.08 -36.34
CA LYS A 375 -8.84 7.98 -37.07
C LYS A 375 -7.90 7.06 -36.28
N PRO A 376 -7.86 5.77 -36.60
CA PRO A 376 -7.01 4.80 -35.91
C PRO A 376 -5.54 5.05 -36.24
N THR A 377 -4.64 4.88 -35.27
CA THR A 377 -3.18 5.01 -35.50
C THR A 377 -2.47 3.67 -35.55
N GLU A 378 -3.06 2.64 -35.00
CA GLU A 378 -2.53 1.28 -35.02
C GLU A 378 -3.66 0.25 -34.92
N PHE A 379 -3.38 -1.02 -35.22
CA PHE A 379 -4.25 -2.13 -34.85
C PHE A 379 -3.84 -2.68 -33.49
N LYS A 380 -4.65 -2.46 -32.48
CA LYS A 380 -4.40 -2.96 -31.13
C LYS A 380 -5.45 -4.00 -30.76
N ALA A 381 -4.99 -5.18 -30.38
CA ALA A 381 -5.89 -6.28 -30.00
C ALA A 381 -6.84 -5.87 -28.86
N ASN A 382 -8.12 -6.12 -29.06
CA ASN A 382 -9.22 -5.82 -28.16
C ASN A 382 -9.54 -4.34 -27.91
N GLU A 383 -8.95 -3.39 -28.64
CA GLU A 383 -9.34 -1.98 -28.52
C GLU A 383 -10.80 -1.76 -28.89
N VAL A 384 -11.45 -0.83 -28.18
CA VAL A 384 -12.90 -0.59 -28.28
C VAL A 384 -13.16 0.78 -28.89
N PHE A 385 -14.02 0.84 -29.88
CA PHE A 385 -14.47 2.09 -30.51
C PHE A 385 -15.71 2.66 -29.82
N ALA A 386 -16.70 1.77 -29.49
CA ALA A 386 -17.89 2.13 -28.72
C ALA A 386 -18.45 0.91 -28.00
N ALA A 387 -18.98 1.08 -26.79
CA ALA A 387 -19.52 -0.03 -26.00
C ALA A 387 -20.59 0.42 -24.99
N LYS A 388 -21.41 -0.54 -24.55
CA LYS A 388 -22.23 -0.47 -23.33
C LYS A 388 -21.90 -1.70 -22.44
N GLY A 389 -20.60 -2.02 -22.34
CA GLY A 389 -20.07 -3.12 -21.56
C GLY A 389 -20.03 -4.49 -22.25
N ASP A 390 -19.27 -5.39 -21.68
CA ASP A 390 -19.03 -6.75 -22.24
C ASP A 390 -20.27 -7.65 -22.22
N LYS A 391 -21.24 -7.31 -21.36
CA LYS A 391 -22.49 -8.06 -21.23
C LYS A 391 -23.70 -7.38 -21.90
N GLN A 392 -23.46 -6.44 -22.81
CA GLN A 392 -24.52 -5.82 -23.62
C GLN A 392 -24.13 -5.72 -25.10
N PHE A 393 -23.25 -4.81 -25.50
CA PHE A 393 -22.68 -4.73 -26.84
C PHE A 393 -21.33 -4.01 -26.86
N ALA A 394 -20.52 -4.31 -27.88
CA ALA A 394 -19.39 -3.47 -28.25
C ALA A 394 -19.06 -3.55 -29.74
N LEU A 395 -18.56 -2.44 -30.28
CA LEU A 395 -17.90 -2.30 -31.57
C LEU A 395 -16.42 -2.12 -31.30
N LYS A 396 -15.59 -3.10 -31.70
CA LYS A 396 -14.18 -3.22 -31.27
C LYS A 396 -13.32 -3.99 -32.26
N LEU A 397 -12.00 -4.05 -32.05
CA LEU A 397 -11.19 -5.14 -32.60
C LEU A 397 -11.21 -6.35 -31.65
N ASN A 398 -11.10 -7.56 -32.19
CA ASN A 398 -10.92 -8.78 -31.40
C ASN A 398 -9.42 -9.08 -31.14
N GLY A 399 -9.14 -10.21 -30.48
CA GLY A 399 -7.75 -10.62 -30.19
C GLY A 399 -6.85 -10.87 -31.40
N ASP A 400 -7.46 -11.08 -32.60
CA ASP A 400 -6.77 -11.29 -33.88
C ASP A 400 -6.74 -10.00 -34.75
N ASN A 401 -7.10 -8.84 -34.18
CA ASN A 401 -7.24 -7.55 -34.85
C ASN A 401 -8.29 -7.52 -35.99
N ASN A 402 -9.27 -8.43 -35.99
CA ASN A 402 -10.43 -8.35 -36.84
C ASN A 402 -11.47 -7.43 -36.22
N LEU A 403 -12.21 -6.69 -37.06
CA LEU A 403 -13.32 -5.86 -36.58
C LEU A 403 -14.46 -6.75 -36.06
N GLU A 404 -14.91 -6.50 -34.84
CA GLU A 404 -15.96 -7.25 -34.20
C GLU A 404 -17.09 -6.32 -33.73
N PHE A 405 -18.32 -6.61 -34.10
CA PHE A 405 -19.50 -6.09 -33.45
C PHE A 405 -20.22 -7.23 -32.74
N PHE A 406 -20.34 -7.20 -31.45
CA PHE A 406 -21.11 -8.20 -30.72
C PHE A 406 -22.29 -7.64 -29.97
N VAL A 407 -23.28 -8.48 -29.73
CA VAL A 407 -24.36 -8.28 -28.75
C VAL A 407 -24.40 -9.49 -27.82
N TYR A 408 -24.77 -9.25 -26.56
CA TYR A 408 -24.83 -10.29 -25.52
C TYR A 408 -26.28 -10.58 -25.11
N ASN A 409 -26.63 -11.87 -25.00
CA ASN A 409 -27.94 -12.34 -24.52
C ASN A 409 -27.81 -13.60 -23.64
N GLY A 410 -26.82 -13.61 -22.73
CA GLY A 410 -26.40 -14.79 -22.00
C GLY A 410 -25.21 -15.50 -22.65
N SER A 411 -24.88 -15.14 -23.91
CA SER A 411 -23.67 -15.51 -24.65
C SER A 411 -23.32 -14.42 -25.65
N TRP A 412 -22.01 -14.30 -25.97
CA TRP A 412 -21.55 -13.33 -26.98
C TRP A 412 -21.94 -13.82 -28.38
N ASN A 413 -22.59 -12.94 -29.13
CA ASN A 413 -23.00 -13.17 -30.50
C ASN A 413 -22.29 -12.15 -31.39
N SER A 414 -21.18 -12.54 -32.00
CA SER A 414 -20.27 -11.65 -32.71
C SER A 414 -20.45 -11.72 -34.22
N LEU A 415 -20.56 -10.56 -34.86
CA LEU A 415 -20.28 -10.35 -36.27
C LEU A 415 -18.81 -9.97 -36.40
N VAL A 416 -17.99 -10.82 -37.00
CA VAL A 416 -16.55 -10.60 -37.22
C VAL A 416 -16.32 -10.29 -38.70
N VAL A 417 -15.59 -9.21 -38.95
CA VAL A 417 -15.16 -8.75 -40.29
C VAL A 417 -13.63 -8.81 -40.32
N GLU A 418 -13.07 -9.56 -41.27
CA GLU A 418 -11.61 -9.69 -41.39
C GLU A 418 -10.92 -8.32 -41.58
N GLN A 419 -9.79 -8.12 -40.93
CA GLN A 419 -8.98 -6.89 -41.00
C GLN A 419 -8.74 -6.42 -42.44
N SER A 420 -8.53 -7.35 -43.37
CA SER A 420 -8.34 -7.07 -44.79
C SER A 420 -9.50 -6.31 -45.48
N LYS A 421 -10.69 -6.32 -44.86
CA LYS A 421 -11.87 -5.58 -45.31
C LYS A 421 -11.88 -4.11 -44.91
N LEU A 422 -11.01 -3.71 -43.98
CA LEU A 422 -10.89 -2.32 -43.55
C LEU A 422 -10.13 -1.46 -44.59
N GLY A 423 -9.36 -2.07 -45.48
CA GLY A 423 -8.55 -1.37 -46.49
C GLY A 423 -7.13 -1.00 -46.01
N ASP A 424 -6.25 -0.77 -46.94
CA ASP A 424 -4.85 -0.42 -46.65
C ASP A 424 -4.69 1.00 -46.05
N ASP A 425 -5.72 1.84 -46.18
CA ASP A 425 -5.78 3.24 -45.75
C ASP A 425 -6.57 3.41 -44.42
N PHE A 426 -6.97 2.35 -43.79
CA PHE A 426 -7.72 2.43 -42.52
C PHE A 426 -6.94 3.13 -41.40
N LEU A 427 -5.64 2.97 -41.35
CA LEU A 427 -4.80 3.63 -40.34
C LEU A 427 -4.42 5.05 -40.76
N ASN A 428 -4.39 5.97 -39.80
CA ASN A 428 -3.98 7.38 -39.93
C ASN A 428 -4.89 8.23 -40.87
N ASN A 429 -6.08 7.75 -41.20
CA ASN A 429 -7.10 8.50 -41.91
C ASN A 429 -8.42 8.49 -41.16
N TRP A 430 -9.25 9.49 -41.39
CA TRP A 430 -10.57 9.59 -40.83
C TRP A 430 -11.57 8.66 -41.54
N HIS A 431 -12.35 7.92 -40.75
CA HIS A 431 -13.36 6.99 -41.23
C HIS A 431 -14.67 7.13 -40.44
N GLN A 432 -15.78 6.89 -41.12
CA GLN A 432 -17.08 6.64 -40.49
C GLN A 432 -17.22 5.13 -40.28
N LEU A 433 -17.21 4.69 -39.01
CA LEU A 433 -17.48 3.30 -38.64
C LEU A 433 -18.87 3.20 -38.00
N VAL A 434 -19.74 2.36 -38.57
CA VAL A 434 -21.15 2.22 -38.10
C VAL A 434 -21.48 0.75 -37.86
N ALA A 435 -22.16 0.48 -36.75
CA ALA A 435 -22.76 -0.80 -36.46
C ALA A 435 -24.29 -0.61 -36.27
N THR A 436 -25.09 -1.45 -36.91
CA THR A 436 -26.56 -1.48 -36.73
C THR A 436 -27.01 -2.84 -36.20
N TYR A 437 -27.97 -2.80 -35.30
CA TYR A 437 -28.72 -3.95 -34.84
C TYR A 437 -30.21 -3.72 -35.08
N ASP A 438 -30.88 -4.65 -35.75
CA ASP A 438 -32.31 -4.62 -36.04
C ASP A 438 -32.94 -5.97 -35.71
N ASN A 439 -33.48 -6.10 -34.48
CA ASN A 439 -34.20 -7.30 -34.00
C ASN A 439 -33.60 -8.61 -34.45
N GLY A 440 -32.28 -8.74 -34.26
CA GLY A 440 -31.49 -9.95 -34.62
C GLY A 440 -30.75 -9.86 -35.96
N THR A 441 -30.82 -8.75 -36.67
CA THR A 441 -29.92 -8.51 -37.83
C THR A 441 -28.82 -7.55 -37.41
N MET A 442 -27.56 -8.00 -37.52
CA MET A 442 -26.38 -7.22 -37.20
C MET A 442 -25.65 -6.85 -38.48
N LYS A 443 -25.26 -5.62 -38.67
CA LYS A 443 -24.48 -5.14 -39.79
C LYS A 443 -23.39 -4.16 -39.35
N VAL A 444 -22.32 -4.09 -40.13
CA VAL A 444 -21.25 -3.13 -39.97
C VAL A 444 -20.94 -2.45 -41.30
N TYR A 445 -20.72 -1.13 -41.21
CA TYR A 445 -20.42 -0.28 -42.35
C TYR A 445 -19.15 0.50 -42.10
N LEU A 446 -18.36 0.68 -43.17
CA LEU A 446 -17.20 1.56 -43.20
C LEU A 446 -17.40 2.58 -44.34
N ASP A 447 -17.30 3.87 -44.03
CA ASP A 447 -17.50 4.98 -44.96
C ASP A 447 -18.81 4.86 -45.82
N GLY A 448 -19.88 4.43 -45.15
CA GLY A 448 -21.19 4.24 -45.73
C GLY A 448 -21.39 2.92 -46.49
N GLU A 449 -20.35 2.10 -46.67
CA GLU A 449 -20.47 0.82 -47.39
C GLU A 449 -20.58 -0.36 -46.42
N GLU A 450 -21.51 -1.28 -46.65
CA GLU A 450 -21.69 -2.49 -45.84
C GLU A 450 -20.50 -3.44 -46.02
N ILE A 451 -19.75 -3.69 -44.94
CA ILE A 451 -18.60 -4.59 -44.95
C ILE A 451 -18.85 -5.92 -44.26
N GLY A 452 -19.96 -6.04 -43.55
CA GLY A 452 -20.36 -7.30 -42.89
C GLY A 452 -21.80 -7.31 -42.46
N SER A 453 -22.38 -8.52 -42.45
CA SER A 453 -23.76 -8.77 -41.97
C SER A 453 -23.89 -10.17 -41.37
N LYS A 454 -24.69 -10.31 -40.32
CA LYS A 454 -24.97 -11.59 -39.66
C LYS A 454 -26.33 -11.57 -38.95
N SER A 455 -26.99 -12.73 -38.92
CA SER A 455 -28.13 -12.94 -38.01
C SER A 455 -27.61 -13.21 -36.59
N GLY A 456 -28.14 -12.47 -35.63
CA GLY A 456 -27.88 -12.59 -34.20
C GLY A 456 -29.15 -12.87 -33.38
N PRO A 457 -29.09 -12.77 -32.06
CA PRO A 457 -30.25 -12.96 -31.18
C PRO A 457 -31.25 -11.82 -31.35
N THR A 458 -32.54 -12.07 -31.04
CA THR A 458 -33.65 -11.07 -31.07
C THR A 458 -33.81 -10.33 -29.73
N SER A 459 -32.92 -10.59 -28.77
CA SER A 459 -32.88 -9.89 -27.47
C SER A 459 -31.45 -9.60 -27.04
N ILE A 460 -31.24 -8.56 -26.27
CA ILE A 460 -29.97 -8.10 -25.75
C ILE A 460 -30.10 -7.92 -24.24
N SER A 461 -29.11 -8.39 -23.45
CA SER A 461 -29.07 -8.16 -22.02
C SER A 461 -28.77 -6.69 -21.70
N SER A 462 -29.19 -6.21 -20.53
CA SER A 462 -28.79 -4.92 -19.98
C SER A 462 -27.46 -5.03 -19.21
N SER A 463 -26.75 -3.92 -19.09
CA SER A 463 -25.50 -3.79 -18.33
C SER A 463 -25.50 -2.50 -17.52
N GLY A 464 -24.86 -2.52 -16.34
CA GLY A 464 -24.56 -1.32 -15.54
C GLY A 464 -23.37 -0.51 -16.05
N ALA A 465 -22.62 -1.02 -17.06
CA ALA A 465 -21.49 -0.31 -17.63
C ALA A 465 -21.88 1.03 -18.28
N LEU A 466 -20.96 1.98 -18.36
CA LEU A 466 -21.14 3.25 -19.05
C LEU A 466 -21.45 3.03 -20.55
N LEU A 467 -22.23 3.89 -21.15
CA LEU A 467 -22.26 4.05 -22.61
C LEU A 467 -21.00 4.82 -23.00
N SER A 468 -20.12 4.27 -23.83
CA SER A 468 -18.78 4.79 -23.98
C SER A 468 -18.27 4.81 -25.42
N LEU A 469 -17.38 5.76 -25.67
CA LEU A 469 -16.59 5.90 -26.91
C LEU A 469 -15.09 5.77 -26.54
N GLY A 470 -14.37 4.98 -27.29
CA GLY A 470 -12.92 4.83 -27.13
C GLY A 470 -12.47 3.86 -26.04
N TYR A 471 -13.39 3.28 -25.28
CA TYR A 471 -13.08 2.27 -24.25
C TYR A 471 -14.28 1.43 -23.85
N GLN A 472 -14.05 0.50 -22.93
CA GLN A 472 -15.08 -0.32 -22.29
C GLN A 472 -14.87 -0.26 -20.77
N SER A 473 -15.85 0.28 -20.03
CA SER A 473 -15.71 0.60 -18.61
C SER A 473 -15.52 -0.61 -17.68
N ASP A 474 -15.91 -1.81 -18.12
CA ASP A 474 -15.79 -3.05 -17.35
C ASP A 474 -14.50 -3.84 -17.64
N TYR A 475 -13.53 -3.25 -18.41
CA TYR A 475 -12.21 -3.85 -18.67
C TYR A 475 -11.11 -2.81 -18.88
N SER A 476 -10.05 -2.88 -18.11
CA SER A 476 -8.86 -2.07 -18.34
C SER A 476 -8.06 -2.50 -19.59
N GLY A 477 -7.27 -1.59 -20.15
CA GLY A 477 -6.33 -1.89 -21.25
C GLY A 477 -6.95 -2.04 -22.64
N ARG A 478 -8.26 -1.80 -22.80
CA ARG A 478 -8.97 -1.88 -24.09
C ARG A 478 -9.22 -0.52 -24.75
N GLN A 479 -8.48 0.49 -24.32
CA GLN A 479 -8.63 1.84 -24.89
C GLN A 479 -8.21 1.89 -26.36
N PHE A 480 -8.96 2.70 -27.12
CA PHE A 480 -8.70 2.96 -28.53
C PHE A 480 -7.40 3.75 -28.72
N ALA A 481 -6.61 3.37 -29.72
CA ALA A 481 -5.40 4.08 -30.12
C ALA A 481 -5.68 4.90 -31.41
N GLY A 482 -5.86 6.22 -31.26
CA GLY A 482 -6.21 7.09 -32.37
C GLY A 482 -7.01 8.32 -31.92
N GLU A 483 -7.74 8.91 -32.86
CA GLU A 483 -8.55 10.09 -32.63
C GLU A 483 -10.04 9.80 -32.88
N ILE A 484 -10.93 10.34 -32.04
CA ILE A 484 -12.38 10.33 -32.23
C ILE A 484 -12.85 11.77 -32.36
N SER A 485 -13.58 12.10 -33.43
CA SER A 485 -14.18 13.43 -33.57
C SER A 485 -15.67 13.46 -33.25
N MET A 486 -16.36 12.29 -33.33
CA MET A 486 -17.79 12.21 -33.11
C MET A 486 -18.23 10.80 -32.72
N GLY A 487 -19.23 10.71 -31.84
CA GLY A 487 -19.98 9.48 -31.56
C GLY A 487 -21.48 9.75 -31.56
N ARG A 488 -22.26 8.95 -32.28
CA ARG A 488 -23.70 9.06 -32.35
C ARG A 488 -24.37 7.72 -32.07
N PHE A 489 -25.38 7.75 -31.24
CA PHE A 489 -26.20 6.58 -30.94
C PHE A 489 -27.65 6.90 -31.28
N TYR A 490 -28.31 5.97 -31.99
CA TYR A 490 -29.71 6.13 -32.42
C TYR A 490 -30.52 4.96 -31.86
N ASN A 491 -31.76 5.23 -31.50
CA ASN A 491 -32.73 4.23 -31.04
C ASN A 491 -33.44 3.46 -32.18
N VAL A 492 -32.89 3.54 -33.38
CA VAL A 492 -33.32 2.87 -34.61
C VAL A 492 -32.13 2.31 -35.39
N ALA A 493 -32.36 1.30 -36.22
CA ALA A 493 -31.38 0.84 -37.19
C ALA A 493 -31.44 1.71 -38.43
N LEU A 494 -30.42 2.53 -38.67
CA LEU A 494 -30.34 3.38 -39.87
C LEU A 494 -30.15 2.53 -41.14
N THR A 495 -30.73 2.95 -42.21
CA THR A 495 -30.52 2.37 -43.54
C THR A 495 -29.15 2.81 -44.10
N GLN A 496 -28.62 2.08 -45.07
CA GLN A 496 -27.36 2.42 -45.72
C GLN A 496 -27.36 3.82 -46.35
N ASP A 497 -28.47 4.25 -46.92
CA ASP A 497 -28.62 5.57 -47.52
C ASP A 497 -28.60 6.68 -46.46
N GLU A 498 -29.20 6.43 -45.30
CA GLU A 498 -29.11 7.35 -44.15
C GLU A 498 -27.70 7.41 -43.59
N ILE A 499 -27.02 6.27 -43.44
CA ILE A 499 -25.62 6.20 -42.99
C ILE A 499 -24.71 7.01 -43.92
N LYS A 500 -24.84 6.85 -45.23
CA LYS A 500 -24.11 7.66 -46.23
C LYS A 500 -24.40 9.15 -46.11
N ALA A 501 -25.67 9.50 -45.85
CA ALA A 501 -26.06 10.89 -45.68
C ALA A 501 -25.55 11.52 -44.38
N GLN A 502 -25.26 10.69 -43.35
CA GLN A 502 -24.67 11.14 -42.10
C GLN A 502 -23.15 11.41 -42.20
N ASN A 503 -22.44 10.78 -43.15
CA ASN A 503 -21.03 10.98 -43.38
C ASN A 503 -20.75 12.31 -44.14
N SER A 504 -21.08 13.43 -43.50
CA SER A 504 -20.92 14.76 -44.05
C SER A 504 -20.85 15.84 -42.97
N THR A 505 -20.32 17.00 -43.29
CA THR A 505 -20.26 18.17 -42.40
C THR A 505 -21.67 18.74 -42.12
N THR A 506 -22.69 18.30 -42.86
CA THR A 506 -24.08 18.64 -42.62
C THR A 506 -24.90 17.35 -42.65
N PRO A 507 -24.96 16.62 -41.53
CA PRO A 507 -25.66 15.34 -41.45
C PRO A 507 -27.15 15.49 -41.72
N ALA A 508 -27.73 14.48 -42.40
CA ALA A 508 -29.17 14.50 -42.76
C ALA A 508 -30.10 14.36 -41.55
N ILE A 509 -29.61 13.63 -40.50
CA ILE A 509 -30.28 13.54 -39.19
C ILE A 509 -29.55 14.51 -38.28
N GLY A 510 -30.24 15.52 -37.78
CA GLY A 510 -29.66 16.50 -36.86
C GLY A 510 -29.72 16.02 -35.39
N LYS A 511 -29.02 16.71 -34.53
CA LYS A 511 -28.88 16.38 -33.11
C LYS A 511 -30.21 16.39 -32.32
N ASP A 512 -31.21 17.14 -32.80
CA ASP A 512 -32.54 17.27 -32.17
C ASP A 512 -33.58 16.29 -32.74
N ASP A 513 -33.19 15.34 -33.60
CA ASP A 513 -34.08 14.33 -34.16
C ASP A 513 -34.47 13.31 -33.09
N GLU A 514 -35.74 12.92 -33.02
CA GLU A 514 -36.27 12.00 -32.00
C GLU A 514 -35.62 10.59 -32.03
N ARG A 515 -34.92 10.27 -33.07
CA ARG A 515 -34.15 9.02 -33.21
C ARG A 515 -32.80 9.07 -32.51
N VAL A 516 -32.28 10.25 -32.22
CA VAL A 516 -30.98 10.45 -31.57
C VAL A 516 -31.10 10.11 -30.09
N LEU A 517 -30.35 9.14 -29.67
CA LEU A 517 -30.21 8.75 -28.26
C LEU A 517 -29.06 9.51 -27.57
N LEU A 518 -27.94 9.69 -28.28
CA LEU A 518 -26.80 10.46 -27.84
C LEU A 518 -26.08 11.03 -29.06
N TRP A 519 -25.62 12.29 -28.96
CA TRP A 519 -24.82 12.99 -29.97
C TRP A 519 -23.62 13.62 -29.30
N ALA A 520 -22.46 12.93 -29.30
CA ALA A 520 -21.24 13.36 -28.66
C ALA A 520 -20.27 13.92 -29.71
N GLU A 521 -20.16 15.24 -29.78
CA GLU A 521 -19.36 15.99 -30.73
C GLU A 521 -18.12 16.55 -30.02
N MET A 522 -16.91 16.10 -30.40
CA MET A 522 -15.69 16.46 -29.71
C MET A 522 -15.30 17.95 -29.87
N SER A 523 -15.91 18.66 -30.81
CA SER A 523 -15.80 20.13 -30.90
C SER A 523 -16.36 20.86 -29.66
N SER A 524 -17.20 20.18 -28.87
CA SER A 524 -17.72 20.72 -27.62
C SER A 524 -16.86 20.41 -26.41
N ILE A 525 -15.72 19.76 -26.57
CA ILE A 525 -14.76 19.55 -25.47
C ILE A 525 -14.25 20.91 -25.00
N GLN A 526 -14.32 21.13 -23.71
CA GLN A 526 -13.76 22.31 -23.03
C GLN A 526 -13.08 21.87 -21.74
N GLU A 527 -12.14 22.67 -21.24
CA GLU A 527 -11.65 22.52 -19.88
C GLU A 527 -12.80 22.65 -18.90
N LYS A 528 -12.90 21.74 -17.95
CA LYS A 528 -13.78 21.91 -16.79
C LYS A 528 -13.33 23.16 -16.02
N GLU A 529 -14.22 24.15 -15.87
CA GLU A 529 -13.93 25.36 -15.08
C GLU A 529 -13.68 25.02 -13.60
N ASP A 530 -14.18 23.90 -13.13
CA ASP A 530 -13.87 23.31 -11.84
C ASP A 530 -12.85 22.19 -11.99
N GLY A 531 -11.63 22.52 -12.36
CA GLY A 531 -10.45 21.67 -12.09
C GLY A 531 -10.20 21.61 -10.58
N THR A 532 -11.22 21.40 -9.78
CA THR A 532 -11.10 20.99 -8.38
C THR A 532 -10.65 19.53 -8.38
N TYR A 533 -9.35 19.35 -8.69
CA TYR A 533 -8.65 18.25 -8.06
C TYR A 533 -8.99 18.33 -6.59
N ASN A 534 -9.26 17.18 -6.01
CA ASN A 534 -9.67 17.10 -4.64
C ASN A 534 -8.57 17.77 -3.79
N TYR A 535 -8.78 19.03 -3.37
CA TYR A 535 -7.84 19.80 -2.56
C TYR A 535 -7.39 19.01 -1.33
N TYR A 536 -8.25 18.13 -0.86
CA TYR A 536 -8.01 17.24 0.24
C TYR A 536 -6.80 16.31 0.00
N ALA A 537 -6.72 15.69 -1.16
CA ALA A 537 -5.57 14.85 -1.52
C ALA A 537 -4.33 15.70 -1.88
N GLN A 538 -4.51 16.97 -2.27
CA GLN A 538 -3.39 17.88 -2.51
C GLN A 538 -2.72 18.32 -1.22
N ASP A 539 -3.49 18.61 -0.17
CA ASP A 539 -2.94 19.07 1.12
C ASP A 539 -2.14 17.96 1.83
N TYR A 540 -2.39 16.68 1.52
CA TYR A 540 -1.64 15.56 2.07
C TYR A 540 -0.41 15.14 1.25
N ALA A 541 -0.31 15.54 -0.02
CA ALA A 541 0.75 15.07 -0.90
C ALA A 541 2.11 15.76 -0.69
N TYR A 542 2.19 16.83 0.11
CA TYR A 542 3.38 17.70 0.14
C TYR A 542 3.84 18.05 1.55
N TYR A 543 4.25 17.03 2.28
CA TYR A 543 4.72 17.22 3.66
C TYR A 543 6.16 17.74 3.78
N ASN A 544 6.96 17.70 2.71
CA ASN A 544 8.37 18.07 2.76
C ASN A 544 8.70 19.29 1.89
N GLU A 545 7.96 20.38 2.08
CA GLU A 545 8.25 21.68 1.47
C GLU A 545 9.69 22.17 1.75
N GLU A 546 10.26 21.76 2.89
CA GLU A 546 11.64 22.11 3.26
C GLU A 546 12.66 21.61 2.23
N ILE A 547 12.41 20.47 1.59
CA ILE A 547 13.32 19.89 0.59
C ILE A 547 12.98 20.37 -0.82
N TYR A 548 11.69 20.37 -1.16
CA TYR A 548 11.26 20.52 -2.56
C TYR A 548 10.66 21.89 -2.88
N GLY A 549 10.19 22.65 -1.88
CA GLY A 549 9.54 23.95 -2.08
C GLY A 549 8.48 23.90 -3.17
N ASP A 550 8.41 24.92 -4.00
CA ASP A 550 7.41 25.07 -5.08
C ASP A 550 7.52 24.00 -6.20
N ALA A 551 8.51 23.08 -6.15
CA ALA A 551 8.70 22.06 -7.19
C ALA A 551 7.54 21.05 -7.29
N LEU A 552 6.74 20.96 -6.24
CA LEU A 552 5.59 20.05 -6.15
C LEU A 552 4.26 20.73 -6.47
N ASP A 553 4.22 22.06 -6.54
CA ASP A 553 2.98 22.83 -6.75
C ASP A 553 2.26 22.45 -8.04
N GLY A 554 0.97 22.15 -7.93
CA GLY A 554 0.14 21.75 -9.07
C GLY A 554 0.51 20.42 -9.71
N LYS A 555 1.16 19.51 -8.93
CA LYS A 555 1.60 18.20 -9.39
C LYS A 555 1.21 17.12 -8.40
N PHE A 556 1.25 15.87 -8.83
CA PHE A 556 1.06 14.69 -7.98
C PHE A 556 2.24 13.72 -8.17
N PHE A 557 2.36 12.75 -7.27
CA PHE A 557 3.32 11.66 -7.40
C PHE A 557 2.76 10.58 -8.31
N GLY A 558 3.22 10.57 -9.57
CA GLY A 558 2.82 9.60 -10.57
C GLY A 558 3.73 8.38 -10.62
N TYR A 559 3.18 7.26 -11.05
CA TYR A 559 3.86 6.00 -11.24
C TYR A 559 3.53 5.39 -12.60
N GLY A 560 3.75 4.11 -12.82
CA GLY A 560 3.70 3.46 -14.13
C GLY A 560 2.51 3.82 -15.02
N GLY A 561 2.80 4.51 -16.11
CA GLY A 561 1.86 5.00 -17.13
C GLY A 561 1.52 6.48 -17.04
N ASP A 562 1.71 7.16 -15.90
CA ASP A 562 1.31 8.54 -15.68
C ASP A 562 2.19 9.54 -16.44
N THR A 563 3.42 9.16 -16.79
CA THR A 563 4.32 9.94 -17.64
C THR A 563 4.07 9.75 -19.14
N GLY A 564 2.98 9.07 -19.53
CA GLY A 564 2.59 8.81 -20.91
C GLY A 564 3.15 7.53 -21.52
N ASP A 565 4.05 6.82 -20.85
CA ASP A 565 4.65 5.58 -21.34
C ASP A 565 3.86 4.34 -20.89
N TRP A 566 2.58 4.30 -21.22
CA TRP A 566 1.64 3.28 -20.78
C TRP A 566 1.92 1.87 -21.32
N ARG A 567 2.80 1.71 -22.32
CA ARG A 567 3.08 0.41 -22.98
C ARG A 567 4.12 -0.45 -22.26
N ASN A 568 5.08 0.18 -21.61
CA ASN A 568 6.25 -0.48 -21.01
C ASN A 568 6.47 -0.02 -19.58
N ASN A 569 5.49 -0.22 -18.72
CA ASN A 569 5.59 0.12 -17.31
C ASN A 569 5.12 -1.05 -16.44
N SER A 570 5.46 -1.02 -15.16
CA SER A 570 5.07 -2.03 -14.16
C SER A 570 3.90 -1.56 -13.28
N GLY A 571 3.16 -0.52 -13.69
CA GLY A 571 2.07 0.05 -12.90
C GLY A 571 2.57 0.60 -11.57
N ASN A 572 1.87 0.25 -10.50
CA ASN A 572 2.18 0.65 -9.12
C ASN A 572 3.29 -0.19 -8.46
N PHE A 573 3.92 -1.15 -9.15
CA PHE A 573 4.86 -2.10 -8.54
C PHE A 573 6.13 -1.46 -7.94
N CYS A 574 6.40 -0.18 -8.24
CA CYS A 574 7.48 0.59 -7.65
C CYS A 574 7.06 1.44 -6.43
N GLN A 575 5.79 1.36 -5.99
CA GLN A 575 5.27 1.99 -4.78
C GLN A 575 5.43 0.99 -3.62
N ASN A 576 6.65 0.80 -3.15
CA ASN A 576 7.01 -0.24 -2.19
C ASN A 576 7.96 0.27 -1.10
N GLY A 577 7.87 1.56 -0.80
CA GLY A 577 8.70 2.25 0.18
C GLY A 577 8.11 2.24 1.58
N LEU A 578 9.00 2.29 2.58
CA LEU A 578 8.66 2.59 3.98
C LEU A 578 8.39 4.08 4.20
N VAL A 579 8.76 4.91 3.23
CA VAL A 579 8.49 6.35 3.21
C VAL A 579 7.97 6.75 1.83
N THR A 580 7.19 7.82 1.79
CA THR A 580 6.70 8.45 0.57
C THR A 580 7.86 9.02 -0.29
N PRO A 581 7.63 9.38 -1.56
CA PRO A 581 8.67 9.95 -2.42
C PRO A 581 9.34 11.20 -1.83
N ASP A 582 8.62 12.00 -1.06
CA ASP A 582 9.09 13.20 -0.37
C ASP A 582 9.58 12.94 1.07
N ARG A 583 9.74 11.66 1.46
CA ARG A 583 10.34 11.22 2.74
C ARG A 583 9.46 11.48 3.96
N VAL A 584 8.17 11.29 3.83
CA VAL A 584 7.26 11.17 4.96
C VAL A 584 7.17 9.69 5.37
N ALA A 585 7.24 9.42 6.67
CA ALA A 585 7.11 8.05 7.19
C ALA A 585 5.70 7.51 6.94
N GLN A 586 5.59 6.32 6.39
CA GLN A 586 4.31 5.62 6.28
C GLN A 586 3.98 4.95 7.63
N PRO A 587 2.68 4.71 7.95
CA PRO A 587 2.28 4.20 9.27
C PRO A 587 2.97 2.90 9.68
N GLU A 588 3.25 2.01 8.75
CA GLU A 588 3.92 0.72 8.99
C GLU A 588 5.38 0.86 9.45
N LEU A 589 6.02 2.00 9.22
CA LEU A 589 7.38 2.23 9.66
C LEU A 589 7.51 2.25 11.20
N GLU A 590 6.41 2.53 11.93
CA GLU A 590 6.38 2.41 13.40
C GLU A 590 6.52 0.95 13.87
N GLU A 591 5.90 0.00 13.16
CA GLU A 591 6.12 -1.43 13.46
C GLU A 591 7.54 -1.87 13.14
N VAL A 592 8.14 -1.39 12.05
CA VAL A 592 9.55 -1.62 11.72
C VAL A 592 10.45 -1.08 12.84
N LYS A 593 10.21 0.16 13.30
CA LYS A 593 10.93 0.78 14.41
C LYS A 593 10.88 -0.07 15.67
N TYR A 594 9.69 -0.58 16.01
CA TYR A 594 9.49 -1.43 17.19
C TYR A 594 10.24 -2.76 17.04
N GLN A 595 10.10 -3.47 15.92
CA GLN A 595 10.78 -4.74 15.70
C GLN A 595 12.29 -4.60 15.58
N TYR A 596 12.79 -3.43 15.18
CA TYR A 596 14.21 -3.10 15.04
C TYR A 596 14.84 -2.52 16.31
N GLN A 597 14.06 -2.32 17.37
CA GLN A 597 14.64 -1.88 18.66
C GLN A 597 15.65 -2.90 19.21
N SER A 598 16.64 -2.39 19.94
CA SER A 598 17.70 -3.22 20.54
C SER A 598 17.50 -3.49 22.02
N LEU A 599 16.48 -2.91 22.63
CA LEU A 599 16.19 -3.00 24.05
C LEU A 599 14.79 -3.59 24.25
N TRP A 600 14.72 -4.77 24.82
CA TRP A 600 13.49 -5.52 24.99
C TRP A 600 13.15 -5.64 26.47
N PHE A 601 11.88 -5.40 26.80
CA PHE A 601 11.38 -5.47 28.17
C PHE A 601 10.39 -6.62 28.28
N THR A 602 10.52 -7.40 29.35
CA THR A 602 9.60 -8.49 29.69
C THR A 602 9.34 -8.54 31.17
N ALA A 603 8.12 -8.89 31.56
CA ALA A 603 7.77 -9.10 32.97
C ALA A 603 6.61 -10.10 33.08
N SER A 604 6.65 -10.95 34.11
CA SER A 604 5.46 -11.69 34.50
C SER A 604 4.54 -10.80 35.38
N GLU A 605 3.28 -11.19 35.57
CA GLU A 605 2.37 -10.48 36.48
C GLU A 605 2.97 -10.32 37.89
N ALA A 606 3.64 -11.36 38.40
CA ALA A 606 4.27 -11.34 39.72
C ALA A 606 5.46 -10.37 39.78
N ASP A 607 6.22 -10.26 38.66
CA ASP A 607 7.32 -9.30 38.52
C ASP A 607 6.76 -7.86 38.51
N LEU A 608 5.73 -7.61 37.71
CA LEU A 608 5.05 -6.32 37.65
C LEU A 608 4.54 -5.90 39.02
N MET A 609 3.84 -6.78 39.75
CA MET A 609 3.37 -6.47 41.09
C MET A 609 4.48 -6.09 42.06
N SER A 610 5.70 -6.54 41.82
CA SER A 610 6.88 -6.18 42.61
C SER A 610 7.71 -5.02 41.98
N GLY A 611 7.26 -4.46 40.86
CA GLY A 611 7.94 -3.41 40.12
C GLY A 611 9.22 -3.90 39.41
N GLN A 612 9.34 -5.19 39.16
CA GLN A 612 10.49 -5.78 38.47
C GLN A 612 10.20 -5.94 36.99
N VAL A 613 11.16 -5.54 36.16
CA VAL A 613 11.10 -5.72 34.70
C VAL A 613 12.44 -6.23 34.23
N GLN A 614 12.45 -7.28 33.43
CA GLN A 614 13.65 -7.81 32.81
C GLN A 614 13.95 -7.04 31.54
N VAL A 615 15.21 -6.58 31.38
CA VAL A 615 15.68 -5.89 30.18
C VAL A 615 16.72 -6.75 29.49
N LYS A 616 16.49 -7.09 28.22
CA LYS A 616 17.47 -7.68 27.32
C LYS A 616 18.07 -6.58 26.44
N ASN A 617 19.38 -6.37 26.54
CA ASN A 617 20.10 -5.41 25.72
C ASN A 617 20.78 -6.14 24.53
N GLU A 618 20.22 -5.99 23.33
CA GLU A 618 20.74 -6.55 22.08
C GLU A 618 21.76 -5.62 21.36
N ASN A 619 22.09 -4.45 21.93
CA ASN A 619 23.17 -3.63 21.39
C ASN A 619 24.48 -4.40 21.47
N GLY A 620 25.37 -4.17 20.50
CA GLY A 620 26.72 -4.72 20.50
C GLY A 620 27.68 -3.95 21.42
N PHE A 621 27.49 -2.64 21.56
CA PHE A 621 28.47 -1.75 22.20
C PHE A 621 27.83 -0.77 23.18
N THR A 622 26.54 -0.42 23.04
CA THR A 622 25.88 0.63 23.81
C THR A 622 25.25 0.08 25.07
N ASN A 623 25.60 0.63 26.22
CA ASN A 623 25.01 0.29 27.50
C ASN A 623 23.69 1.02 27.72
N LEU A 624 22.72 0.40 28.38
CA LEU A 624 21.44 1.04 28.69
C LEU A 624 21.61 2.32 29.52
N ASN A 625 22.69 2.44 30.31
CA ASN A 625 22.97 3.65 31.08
C ASN A 625 23.31 4.90 30.22
N GLU A 626 23.48 4.73 28.91
CA GLU A 626 23.65 5.83 27.95
C GLU A 626 22.31 6.49 27.58
N TYR A 627 21.19 5.87 27.93
CA TYR A 627 19.83 6.33 27.71
C TYR A 627 19.11 6.70 29.00
N ASN A 628 18.02 7.47 28.88
CA ASN A 628 17.03 7.64 29.92
C ASN A 628 15.98 6.55 29.81
N VAL A 629 15.69 5.80 30.86
CA VAL A 629 14.56 4.89 30.92
C VAL A 629 13.41 5.65 31.64
N VAL A 630 12.50 6.18 30.87
CA VAL A 630 11.32 6.93 31.35
C VAL A 630 10.18 5.96 31.51
N TRP A 631 9.39 6.07 32.57
CA TRP A 631 8.21 5.27 32.79
C TRP A 631 7.01 6.15 33.15
N GLN A 632 5.83 5.69 32.74
CA GLN A 632 4.54 6.30 33.10
C GLN A 632 3.57 5.21 33.50
N LEU A 633 2.90 5.41 34.63
CA LEU A 633 1.76 4.59 35.05
C LEU A 633 0.49 5.33 34.64
N MET A 634 -0.38 4.62 33.92
CA MET A 634 -1.61 5.16 33.38
C MET A 634 -2.83 4.49 34.03
N GLU A 635 -3.90 5.25 34.28
CA GLU A 635 -5.25 4.78 34.60
C GLU A 635 -6.18 5.25 33.48
N ASN A 636 -6.72 4.30 32.69
CA ASN A 636 -7.62 4.60 31.56
C ASN A 636 -7.08 5.69 30.60
N GLY A 637 -5.82 5.58 30.18
CA GLY A 637 -5.18 6.56 29.30
C GLY A 637 -4.59 7.79 30.01
N THR A 638 -4.99 8.08 31.24
CA THR A 638 -4.48 9.24 32.00
C THR A 638 -3.25 8.87 32.82
N VAL A 639 -2.16 9.66 32.72
CA VAL A 639 -0.95 9.45 33.52
C VAL A 639 -1.22 9.79 35.00
N ILE A 640 -1.02 8.80 35.89
CA ILE A 640 -1.19 8.95 37.35
C ILE A 640 0.14 8.90 38.10
N GLY A 641 1.23 8.54 37.44
CA GLY A 641 2.58 8.56 37.98
C GLY A 641 3.62 8.45 36.89
N GLU A 642 4.75 9.11 37.05
CA GLU A 642 5.85 9.06 36.09
C GLU A 642 7.21 9.21 36.77
N GLY A 643 8.26 8.87 36.02
CA GLY A 643 9.64 9.04 36.50
C GLY A 643 10.68 8.49 35.54
N THR A 644 11.94 8.62 35.95
CA THR A 644 13.07 8.10 35.19
C THR A 644 13.90 7.16 36.06
N VAL A 645 14.34 6.07 35.48
CA VAL A 645 15.23 5.09 36.13
C VAL A 645 16.59 5.12 35.43
N ASN A 646 17.66 5.18 36.19
CA ASN A 646 19.01 4.93 35.69
C ASN A 646 19.28 3.44 35.83
N ALA A 647 19.42 2.74 34.72
CA ALA A 647 19.71 1.32 34.66
C ALA A 647 21.04 1.05 33.98
N ASP A 648 21.83 0.16 34.53
CA ASP A 648 23.13 -0.27 33.98
C ASP A 648 22.97 -1.71 33.47
N VAL A 649 22.69 -1.85 32.18
CA VAL A 649 22.57 -3.16 31.52
C VAL A 649 23.56 -3.18 30.38
N ALA A 650 24.64 -3.96 30.55
CA ALA A 650 25.69 -4.05 29.58
C ALA A 650 25.21 -4.62 28.23
N PRO A 651 25.87 -4.27 27.10
CA PRO A 651 25.61 -4.87 25.80
C PRO A 651 25.60 -6.40 25.87
N GLN A 652 24.71 -7.02 25.07
CA GLN A 652 24.54 -8.48 24.95
C GLN A 652 24.26 -9.19 26.28
N THR A 653 23.60 -8.47 27.23
CA THR A 653 23.22 -9.06 28.53
C THR A 653 21.74 -8.86 28.83
N THR A 654 21.23 -9.66 29.78
CA THR A 654 19.89 -9.54 30.30
C THR A 654 19.96 -9.29 31.81
N GLN A 655 19.27 -8.28 32.31
CA GLN A 655 19.20 -7.95 33.73
C GLN A 655 17.80 -7.50 34.13
N THR A 656 17.45 -7.71 35.41
CA THR A 656 16.21 -7.21 35.99
C THR A 656 16.46 -5.82 36.59
N ILE A 657 15.60 -4.87 36.25
CA ILE A 657 15.58 -3.51 36.80
C ILE A 657 14.32 -3.32 37.64
N THR A 658 14.31 -2.32 38.51
CA THR A 658 13.15 -1.95 39.33
C THR A 658 12.55 -0.64 38.85
N ILE A 659 11.27 -0.66 38.48
CA ILE A 659 10.47 0.51 38.13
C ILE A 659 9.61 0.88 39.37
N PRO A 660 9.79 2.04 39.99
CA PRO A 660 9.15 2.36 41.29
C PRO A 660 7.72 2.92 41.13
N TYR A 661 6.91 2.32 40.28
CA TYR A 661 5.55 2.80 39.97
C TYR A 661 4.51 2.42 41.03
N ALA A 662 4.73 1.35 41.85
CA ALA A 662 3.75 0.77 42.76
C ALA A 662 3.23 1.79 43.78
N GLN A 663 4.04 2.79 44.17
CA GLN A 663 3.62 3.85 45.10
C GLN A 663 2.55 4.79 44.52
N TYR A 664 2.38 4.81 43.20
CA TYR A 664 1.39 5.63 42.50
C TYR A 664 0.10 4.87 42.19
N MET A 665 0.09 3.55 42.38
CA MET A 665 -1.14 2.77 42.28
C MET A 665 -2.16 3.24 43.34
N PRO A 666 -3.41 3.49 42.94
CA PRO A 666 -4.44 3.88 43.89
C PRO A 666 -4.69 2.76 44.94
N LYS A 667 -4.94 3.14 46.17
CA LYS A 667 -5.25 2.17 47.25
C LYS A 667 -6.57 1.44 47.02
N GLU A 668 -7.50 2.13 46.39
CA GLU A 668 -8.79 1.59 45.96
C GLU A 668 -8.90 1.86 44.47
N THR A 669 -9.05 0.80 43.69
CA THR A 669 -9.23 0.86 42.26
C THR A 669 -10.65 1.32 41.92
N LYS A 670 -10.82 2.09 40.87
CA LYS A 670 -12.13 2.44 40.31
C LYS A 670 -12.72 1.24 39.58
N ASP A 671 -14.04 1.08 39.65
CA ASP A 671 -14.73 0.04 38.91
C ASP A 671 -14.50 0.26 37.40
N GLY A 672 -14.17 -0.79 36.67
CA GLY A 672 -13.87 -0.77 35.22
C GLY A 672 -12.52 -0.14 34.84
N ALA A 673 -11.67 0.29 35.80
CA ALA A 673 -10.39 0.92 35.47
C ALA A 673 -9.36 -0.09 34.96
N GLU A 674 -8.54 0.37 34.04
CA GLU A 674 -7.38 -0.36 33.55
C GLU A 674 -6.10 0.42 33.83
N TYR A 675 -5.06 -0.33 34.17
CA TYR A 675 -3.76 0.25 34.50
C TYR A 675 -2.69 -0.27 33.54
N TYR A 676 -1.91 0.66 32.98
CA TYR A 676 -0.81 0.33 32.08
C TYR A 676 0.48 1.00 32.54
N LEU A 677 1.59 0.25 32.49
CA LEU A 677 2.92 0.76 32.70
C LEU A 677 3.60 0.91 31.34
N ASN A 678 3.80 2.14 30.91
CA ASN A 678 4.61 2.47 29.73
C ASN A 678 6.07 2.61 30.14
N ILE A 679 6.96 2.05 29.35
CA ILE A 679 8.41 2.24 29.43
C ILE A 679 8.90 2.81 28.11
N SER A 680 9.65 3.90 28.16
CA SER A 680 10.23 4.59 27.00
C SER A 680 11.72 4.75 27.23
N VAL A 681 12.54 4.34 26.28
CA VAL A 681 13.99 4.54 26.30
C VAL A 681 14.33 5.68 25.37
N GLN A 682 14.95 6.72 25.91
CA GLN A 682 15.13 7.99 25.21
C GLN A 682 16.60 8.42 25.21
N LEU A 683 17.00 9.09 24.12
CA LEU A 683 18.31 9.74 24.03
C LEU A 683 18.52 10.75 25.16
N LYS A 684 19.69 10.71 25.82
CA LYS A 684 20.07 11.69 26.87
C LYS A 684 20.50 13.04 26.32
N SER A 685 20.99 13.08 25.10
CA SER A 685 21.55 14.27 24.45
C SER A 685 21.29 14.21 22.95
N ASP A 686 21.38 15.38 22.31
CA ASP A 686 21.30 15.46 20.86
C ASP A 686 22.36 14.60 20.19
N THR A 687 21.97 13.97 19.10
CA THR A 687 22.84 13.22 18.18
C THR A 687 22.84 13.94 16.81
N LEU A 688 23.52 13.36 15.83
CA LEU A 688 23.50 13.88 14.44
C LEU A 688 22.14 13.72 13.77
N TRP A 689 21.30 12.82 14.29
CA TRP A 689 20.06 12.38 13.61
C TRP A 689 18.78 12.61 14.44
N ALA A 690 18.88 12.95 15.73
CA ALA A 690 17.74 13.24 16.57
C ALA A 690 18.13 14.08 17.79
N THR A 691 17.16 14.80 18.34
CA THR A 691 17.31 15.58 19.58
C THR A 691 17.18 14.70 20.82
N ALA A 692 17.64 15.20 21.96
CA ALA A 692 17.44 14.58 23.26
C ALA A 692 15.93 14.34 23.51
N GLY A 693 15.62 13.18 24.08
CA GLY A 693 14.25 12.74 24.30
C GLY A 693 13.67 11.89 23.18
N HIS A 694 14.34 11.74 22.03
CA HIS A 694 13.91 10.82 20.99
C HIS A 694 13.86 9.39 21.51
N GLU A 695 12.71 8.70 21.31
CA GLU A 695 12.45 7.32 21.75
C GLU A 695 13.11 6.32 20.79
N VAL A 696 13.98 5.47 21.32
CA VAL A 696 14.67 4.41 20.58
C VAL A 696 14.13 3.01 20.88
N ALA A 697 13.39 2.86 21.99
CA ALA A 697 12.71 1.61 22.32
C ALA A 697 11.55 1.91 23.29
N HIS A 698 10.52 1.07 23.25
CA HIS A 698 9.45 1.15 24.21
C HIS A 698 8.80 -0.21 24.49
N GLU A 699 8.03 -0.26 25.56
CA GLU A 699 7.16 -1.39 25.93
C GLU A 699 6.00 -0.91 26.77
N GLN A 700 4.87 -1.62 26.70
CA GLN A 700 3.73 -1.38 27.55
C GLN A 700 3.29 -2.68 28.25
N PHE A 701 3.03 -2.60 29.55
CA PHE A 701 2.51 -3.73 30.32
C PHE A 701 1.17 -3.37 30.93
N GLN A 702 0.18 -4.23 30.78
CA GLN A 702 -1.03 -4.14 31.59
C GLN A 702 -0.70 -4.55 33.03
N VAL A 703 -0.93 -3.65 33.97
CA VAL A 703 -0.66 -3.87 35.38
C VAL A 703 -1.85 -4.60 36.03
N PRO A 704 -1.64 -5.77 36.63
CA PRO A 704 -2.71 -6.49 37.30
C PRO A 704 -3.34 -5.65 38.42
N ALA A 705 -4.65 -5.46 38.39
CA ALA A 705 -5.41 -4.75 39.40
C ALA A 705 -6.71 -5.48 39.71
N ASN A 706 -7.14 -5.40 40.97
CA ASN A 706 -8.41 -5.99 41.39
C ASN A 706 -9.56 -5.00 41.14
N VAL A 707 -10.06 -5.01 39.91
CA VAL A 707 -11.11 -4.10 39.44
C VAL A 707 -12.43 -4.84 39.31
N GLN A 708 -13.51 -4.25 39.79
CA GLN A 708 -14.86 -4.79 39.58
C GLN A 708 -15.36 -4.40 38.19
N GLN A 709 -16.02 -5.32 37.50
CA GLN A 709 -16.68 -5.04 36.22
C GLN A 709 -17.88 -4.12 36.45
N VAL A 710 -18.03 -3.13 35.56
CA VAL A 710 -19.20 -2.23 35.58
C VAL A 710 -20.33 -2.91 34.80
N ALA A 711 -21.47 -3.10 35.47
CA ALA A 711 -22.69 -3.55 34.81
C ALA A 711 -23.46 -2.34 34.25
N LEU A 712 -23.91 -2.40 33.02
CA LEU A 712 -24.82 -1.42 32.46
C LEU A 712 -26.11 -1.39 33.26
N THR A 713 -26.49 -0.21 33.76
CA THR A 713 -27.76 -0.02 34.46
C THR A 713 -28.69 0.69 33.49
N PRO A 714 -29.82 0.07 33.09
CA PRO A 714 -30.74 0.69 32.16
C PRO A 714 -31.32 1.99 32.70
N SER A 715 -31.55 2.96 31.83
CA SER A 715 -32.33 4.15 32.14
C SER A 715 -33.77 3.74 32.49
N ALA A 716 -34.36 4.40 33.48
CA ALA A 716 -35.75 4.13 33.88
C ALA A 716 -36.80 4.75 32.96
N ASN A 717 -36.40 5.49 31.91
CA ASN A 717 -37.27 6.13 30.93
C ASN A 717 -37.91 5.09 30.02
N GLU A 718 -39.16 5.37 29.58
CA GLU A 718 -39.92 4.48 28.73
C GLU A 718 -39.41 4.54 27.27
N VAL A 719 -39.26 3.38 26.64
CA VAL A 719 -39.03 3.24 25.20
C VAL A 719 -40.32 2.82 24.52
N VAL A 720 -40.77 3.59 23.56
CA VAL A 720 -41.98 3.32 22.77
C VAL A 720 -41.61 2.71 21.44
N VAL A 721 -42.30 1.64 21.09
CA VAL A 721 -42.15 0.95 19.79
C VAL A 721 -43.42 1.07 19.01
N ASP A 722 -43.34 1.65 17.81
CA ASP A 722 -44.45 1.69 16.84
C ASP A 722 -44.12 0.82 15.64
N ASP A 723 -44.76 -0.33 15.54
CA ASP A 723 -44.62 -1.32 14.47
C ASP A 723 -45.82 -1.26 13.48
N SER A 724 -46.55 -0.16 13.46
CA SER A 724 -47.77 0.00 12.64
C SER A 724 -47.49 0.30 11.16
N ALA A 725 -46.29 0.82 10.83
CA ALA A 725 -45.88 1.08 9.43
C ALA A 725 -45.49 -0.24 8.74
N GLU A 726 -45.64 -0.30 7.41
CA GLU A 726 -45.36 -1.49 6.60
C GLU A 726 -43.83 -1.75 6.48
N ASP A 727 -43.07 -0.69 6.39
CA ASP A 727 -41.65 -0.68 6.00
C ASP A 727 -40.66 -0.43 7.14
N VAL A 728 -41.08 0.23 8.23
CA VAL A 728 -40.22 0.56 9.36
C VAL A 728 -40.83 0.22 10.72
N ILE A 729 -39.97 0.03 11.71
CA ILE A 729 -40.30 0.05 13.13
C ILE A 729 -39.74 1.35 13.69
N ALA A 730 -40.62 2.23 14.20
CA ALA A 730 -40.17 3.46 14.85
C ALA A 730 -39.93 3.24 16.33
N ILE A 731 -38.77 3.69 16.81
CA ILE A 731 -38.35 3.64 18.22
C ILE A 731 -38.23 5.08 18.70
N THR A 732 -38.90 5.38 19.82
CA THR A 732 -38.86 6.72 20.41
C THR A 732 -38.74 6.65 21.92
N GLY A 733 -38.05 7.61 22.52
CA GLY A 733 -37.90 7.79 23.97
C GLY A 733 -37.72 9.26 24.32
N GLU A 734 -37.38 9.54 25.58
CA GLU A 734 -37.13 10.90 26.01
C GLU A 734 -35.83 11.43 25.38
N GLY A 735 -35.97 12.34 24.42
CA GLY A 735 -34.86 13.01 23.73
C GLY A 735 -34.29 12.22 22.55
N PHE A 736 -34.78 11.05 22.22
CA PHE A 736 -34.25 10.31 21.06
C PHE A 736 -35.36 9.66 20.20
N SER A 737 -35.03 9.47 18.92
CA SER A 737 -35.84 8.70 17.98
C SER A 737 -34.98 8.10 16.87
N PHE A 738 -35.39 6.94 16.36
CA PHE A 738 -34.80 6.33 15.17
C PHE A 738 -35.76 5.33 14.53
N ASN A 739 -35.49 4.94 13.29
CA ASN A 739 -36.24 3.93 12.57
C ASN A 739 -35.38 2.69 12.30
N ILE A 740 -36.01 1.52 12.28
CA ILE A 740 -35.42 0.26 11.81
C ILE A 740 -36.15 -0.15 10.54
N ASP A 741 -35.43 -0.24 9.43
CA ASP A 741 -35.96 -0.74 8.17
C ASP A 741 -36.28 -2.24 8.25
N LYS A 742 -37.51 -2.63 7.96
CA LYS A 742 -37.96 -4.03 8.11
C LYS A 742 -37.37 -4.97 7.06
N ALA A 743 -36.93 -4.44 5.93
CA ALA A 743 -36.39 -5.25 4.84
C ALA A 743 -34.91 -5.58 5.09
N SER A 744 -34.13 -4.61 5.56
CA SER A 744 -32.68 -4.74 5.79
C SER A 744 -32.29 -4.92 7.26
N GLY A 745 -33.11 -4.41 8.20
CA GLY A 745 -32.79 -4.34 9.63
C GLY A 745 -31.88 -3.15 10.00
N ALA A 746 -31.54 -2.28 9.06
CA ALA A 746 -30.68 -1.13 9.29
C ALA A 746 -31.41 -0.03 10.08
N ILE A 747 -30.68 0.65 10.98
CA ILE A 747 -31.13 1.86 11.67
C ILE A 747 -31.01 3.04 10.69
N SER A 748 -31.96 3.97 10.75
CA SER A 748 -31.92 5.21 9.98
C SER A 748 -32.47 6.38 10.80
N ASN A 749 -32.01 7.59 10.45
CA ASN A 749 -32.47 8.83 11.06
C ASN A 749 -32.43 8.79 12.58
N TYR A 750 -31.25 8.46 13.14
CA TYR A 750 -31.05 8.50 14.57
C TYR A 750 -30.93 9.96 15.04
N GLU A 751 -31.95 10.45 15.72
CA GLU A 751 -31.97 11.80 16.28
C GLU A 751 -31.81 11.76 17.79
N TYR A 752 -31.07 12.73 18.33
CA TYR A 752 -30.92 12.96 19.77
C TYR A 752 -31.09 14.44 20.10
N ASN A 753 -32.06 14.76 20.97
CA ASN A 753 -32.47 16.11 21.34
C ASN A 753 -32.74 17.04 20.13
N GLY A 754 -33.20 16.46 19.02
CA GLY A 754 -33.56 17.18 17.79
C GLY A 754 -32.39 17.37 16.79
N GLU A 755 -31.24 16.79 17.06
CA GLU A 755 -30.10 16.71 16.12
C GLU A 755 -29.92 15.30 15.57
N THR A 756 -29.63 15.18 14.29
CA THR A 756 -29.32 13.92 13.63
C THR A 756 -27.89 13.51 13.93
N LEU A 757 -27.70 12.37 14.58
CA LEU A 757 -26.38 11.80 14.86
C LEU A 757 -25.96 10.72 13.85
N LEU A 758 -26.94 10.00 13.27
CA LEU A 758 -26.71 9.05 12.19
C LEU A 758 -27.78 9.22 11.11
N THR A 759 -27.35 9.32 9.88
CA THR A 759 -28.25 9.31 8.72
C THR A 759 -28.58 7.90 8.30
N GLN A 760 -27.62 6.98 8.41
CA GLN A 760 -27.75 5.58 8.03
C GLN A 760 -26.84 4.67 8.88
N GLY A 761 -27.28 3.46 9.10
CA GLY A 761 -26.49 2.36 9.67
C GLY A 761 -26.95 1.97 11.08
N PRO A 762 -26.32 0.93 11.68
CA PRO A 762 -25.25 0.11 11.11
C PRO A 762 -25.71 -0.85 10.01
N VAL A 763 -24.93 -0.96 8.95
CA VAL A 763 -25.13 -1.90 7.84
C VAL A 763 -24.00 -2.91 7.85
N PRO A 764 -24.24 -4.24 7.66
CA PRO A 764 -23.17 -5.23 7.61
C PRO A 764 -22.10 -4.87 6.57
N ASN A 765 -20.83 -5.00 6.95
CA ASN A 765 -19.70 -4.74 6.07
C ASN A 765 -18.71 -5.92 6.09
N PHE A 766 -18.48 -6.54 4.93
CA PHE A 766 -17.54 -7.64 4.73
C PHE A 766 -16.39 -7.26 3.79
N TRP A 767 -16.33 -5.99 3.40
CA TRP A 767 -15.38 -5.45 2.46
C TRP A 767 -14.51 -4.34 3.09
N ARG A 768 -13.23 -4.36 2.78
CA ARG A 768 -12.34 -3.21 2.82
C ARG A 768 -11.73 -3.01 1.43
N ALA A 769 -11.25 -1.82 1.12
CA ALA A 769 -10.47 -1.64 -0.09
C ALA A 769 -9.29 -2.62 -0.09
N PRO A 770 -9.00 -3.31 -1.19
CA PRO A 770 -7.85 -4.19 -1.26
C PRO A 770 -6.57 -3.41 -1.04
N VAL A 771 -5.65 -3.95 -0.24
CA VAL A 771 -4.27 -3.48 -0.19
C VAL A 771 -3.43 -4.22 -1.22
N ASN A 772 -2.34 -3.61 -1.65
CA ASN A 772 -1.49 -4.18 -2.69
C ASN A 772 -1.00 -5.60 -2.34
N ASN A 773 -0.75 -5.87 -1.08
CA ASN A 773 -0.36 -7.18 -0.57
C ASN A 773 -1.47 -8.24 -0.61
N ASP A 774 -2.72 -7.88 -0.80
CA ASP A 774 -3.77 -8.88 -1.06
C ASP A 774 -3.56 -9.59 -2.40
N ASN A 775 -2.96 -8.92 -3.38
CA ASN A 775 -2.56 -9.46 -4.70
C ASN A 775 -3.63 -10.36 -5.34
N GLY A 776 -4.91 -9.92 -5.31
CA GLY A 776 -6.04 -10.68 -5.81
C GLY A 776 -6.40 -11.95 -5.02
N ASN A 777 -5.83 -12.17 -3.83
CA ASN A 777 -6.15 -13.27 -2.93
C ASN A 777 -7.44 -13.05 -2.14
N PHE A 778 -8.44 -12.40 -2.72
CA PHE A 778 -9.76 -12.12 -2.15
C PHE A 778 -10.88 -12.47 -3.13
N ASP A 779 -12.13 -12.41 -2.66
CA ASP A 779 -13.32 -12.65 -3.48
C ASP A 779 -14.12 -11.35 -3.60
N TRP A 780 -14.27 -10.85 -4.83
CA TRP A 780 -15.03 -9.64 -5.15
C TRP A 780 -16.51 -9.71 -4.72
N ALA A 781 -17.04 -10.91 -4.49
CA ALA A 781 -18.40 -11.06 -4.00
C ALA A 781 -18.64 -10.41 -2.63
N TRP A 782 -17.58 -10.20 -1.83
CA TRP A 782 -17.67 -9.54 -0.52
C TRP A 782 -18.01 -8.04 -0.62
N GLN A 783 -17.62 -7.37 -1.72
CA GLN A 783 -17.82 -5.93 -1.92
C GLN A 783 -19.29 -5.49 -1.76
N ASN A 784 -20.21 -6.30 -2.27
CA ASN A 784 -21.64 -6.00 -2.23
C ASN A 784 -22.42 -6.88 -1.23
N ALA A 785 -21.79 -7.86 -0.60
CA ALA A 785 -22.49 -8.82 0.26
C ALA A 785 -23.28 -8.14 1.39
N GLY A 786 -22.65 -7.19 2.10
CA GLY A 786 -23.30 -6.49 3.21
C GLY A 786 -24.41 -5.53 2.78
N LYS A 787 -24.24 -4.87 1.64
CA LYS A 787 -25.23 -3.92 1.09
C LYS A 787 -26.55 -4.59 0.72
N ASP A 788 -26.51 -5.86 0.33
CA ASP A 788 -27.67 -6.66 -0.08
C ASP A 788 -28.32 -7.41 1.09
N ALA A 789 -28.01 -7.07 2.34
CA ALA A 789 -28.56 -7.73 3.53
C ALA A 789 -30.10 -7.65 3.57
N GLN A 790 -30.74 -8.78 3.80
CA GLN A 790 -32.21 -8.89 3.88
C GLN A 790 -32.61 -9.62 5.15
N VAL A 791 -33.58 -9.07 5.87
CA VAL A 791 -34.19 -9.72 7.02
C VAL A 791 -34.92 -10.99 6.58
N SER A 792 -34.61 -12.09 7.24
CA SER A 792 -35.23 -13.40 6.98
C SER A 792 -36.15 -13.78 8.14
N GLY A 793 -37.42 -13.90 7.86
CA GLY A 793 -38.45 -14.20 8.88
C GLY A 793 -38.93 -12.95 9.62
N ASP A 794 -39.59 -13.16 10.77
CA ASP A 794 -40.20 -12.09 11.56
C ASP A 794 -39.16 -11.41 12.46
N ILE A 795 -39.24 -10.09 12.57
CA ILE A 795 -38.51 -9.33 13.59
C ILE A 795 -39.22 -9.55 14.96
N GLN A 796 -38.46 -9.97 15.95
CA GLN A 796 -38.98 -10.22 17.29
C GLN A 796 -38.71 -9.01 18.18
N VAL A 797 -39.76 -8.42 18.72
CA VAL A 797 -39.65 -7.30 19.67
C VAL A 797 -40.10 -7.79 21.07
N THR A 798 -39.25 -7.58 22.08
CA THR A 798 -39.53 -7.88 23.47
C THR A 798 -39.15 -6.70 24.36
N GLN A 799 -39.91 -6.47 25.43
CA GLN A 799 -39.64 -5.42 26.40
C GLN A 799 -39.61 -6.05 27.83
N GLU A 800 -38.43 -6.06 28.42
CA GLU A 800 -38.21 -6.63 29.73
C GLU A 800 -37.15 -5.84 30.53
N ASN A 801 -37.36 -5.67 31.82
CA ASN A 801 -36.39 -5.08 32.75
C ASN A 801 -35.92 -3.67 32.39
N GLY A 802 -36.70 -2.89 31.65
CA GLY A 802 -36.35 -1.55 31.18
C GLY A 802 -35.57 -1.52 29.87
N PHE A 803 -35.38 -2.67 29.23
CA PHE A 803 -34.78 -2.76 27.88
C PHE A 803 -35.83 -3.14 26.83
N THR A 804 -35.66 -2.62 25.63
CA THR A 804 -36.35 -3.07 24.43
C THR A 804 -35.37 -3.85 23.55
N SER A 805 -35.63 -5.12 23.32
CA SER A 805 -34.82 -5.99 22.48
C SER A 805 -35.53 -6.25 21.17
N ILE A 806 -34.80 -6.07 20.07
CA ILE A 806 -35.25 -6.24 18.68
C ILE A 806 -34.30 -7.22 18.01
N ALA A 807 -34.77 -8.45 17.74
CA ALA A 807 -33.96 -9.56 17.26
C ALA A 807 -34.42 -10.06 15.89
N PHE A 808 -33.49 -10.25 14.98
CA PHE A 808 -33.74 -10.78 13.63
C PHE A 808 -32.53 -11.48 13.06
N THR A 809 -32.73 -12.18 11.95
CA THR A 809 -31.64 -12.79 11.17
C THR A 809 -31.59 -12.13 9.79
N GLN A 810 -30.41 -11.73 9.36
CA GLN A 810 -30.12 -11.28 8.01
C GLN A 810 -29.57 -12.42 7.17
N THR A 811 -29.95 -12.45 5.92
CA THR A 811 -29.37 -13.29 4.87
C THR A 811 -28.84 -12.41 3.75
N PHE A 812 -27.92 -12.94 2.97
CA PHE A 812 -27.20 -12.20 1.93
C PHE A 812 -27.42 -12.91 0.60
N PRO A 813 -28.32 -12.41 -0.28
CA PRO A 813 -28.75 -13.12 -1.50
C PRO A 813 -27.61 -13.53 -2.42
N ASN A 814 -26.56 -12.71 -2.48
CA ASN A 814 -25.38 -12.97 -3.32
C ASN A 814 -24.33 -13.88 -2.64
N MET A 815 -24.54 -14.26 -1.37
CA MET A 815 -23.60 -15.07 -0.56
C MET A 815 -24.33 -16.26 0.08
N ASN A 816 -24.59 -17.28 -0.72
CA ASN A 816 -25.30 -18.49 -0.25
C ASN A 816 -24.67 -19.11 0.99
N GLY A 817 -25.47 -19.32 2.03
CA GLY A 817 -25.05 -19.93 3.28
C GLY A 817 -24.47 -18.96 4.30
N LEU A 818 -24.29 -17.68 3.98
CA LEU A 818 -23.97 -16.63 4.94
C LEU A 818 -25.24 -16.14 5.63
N SER A 819 -25.20 -15.97 6.94
CA SER A 819 -26.24 -15.33 7.72
C SER A 819 -25.66 -14.55 8.90
N GLN A 820 -26.38 -13.53 9.35
CA GLN A 820 -26.04 -12.76 10.54
C GLN A 820 -27.26 -12.67 11.46
N THR A 821 -27.08 -13.05 12.72
CA THR A 821 -28.06 -12.77 13.77
C THR A 821 -27.73 -11.42 14.39
N VAL A 822 -28.73 -10.56 14.48
CA VAL A 822 -28.66 -9.21 15.04
C VAL A 822 -29.61 -9.11 16.21
N VAL A 823 -29.13 -8.59 17.33
CA VAL A 823 -29.98 -8.21 18.46
C VAL A 823 -29.66 -6.78 18.85
N TYR A 824 -30.60 -5.88 18.66
CA TYR A 824 -30.53 -4.52 19.18
C TYR A 824 -31.16 -4.49 20.56
N THR A 825 -30.43 -4.00 21.55
CA THR A 825 -30.95 -3.77 22.90
C THR A 825 -30.95 -2.28 23.18
N VAL A 826 -32.12 -1.69 23.29
CA VAL A 826 -32.33 -0.24 23.46
C VAL A 826 -32.75 0.04 24.88
N ASP A 827 -32.12 1.01 25.53
CA ASP A 827 -32.51 1.48 26.87
C ASP A 827 -33.20 2.87 26.80
N GLY A 828 -33.72 3.34 27.93
CA GLY A 828 -34.41 4.60 28.01
C GLY A 828 -33.55 5.86 27.86
N SER A 829 -32.22 5.76 27.73
CA SER A 829 -31.32 6.87 27.40
C SER A 829 -31.12 7.05 25.89
N GLY A 830 -31.58 6.07 25.10
CA GLY A 830 -31.34 5.98 23.68
C GLY A 830 -30.09 5.15 23.30
N ALA A 831 -29.37 4.64 24.29
CA ALA A 831 -28.24 3.75 23.99
C ALA A 831 -28.74 2.46 23.30
N VAL A 832 -28.03 2.04 22.26
CA VAL A 832 -28.33 0.84 21.46
C VAL A 832 -27.16 -0.10 21.49
N THR A 833 -27.29 -1.22 22.19
CA THR A 833 -26.29 -2.30 22.14
C THR A 833 -26.61 -3.22 20.95
N LEU A 834 -25.58 -3.51 20.16
CA LEU A 834 -25.61 -4.43 19.03
C LEU A 834 -24.89 -5.70 19.40
N ASP A 835 -25.60 -6.82 19.48
CA ASP A 835 -25.02 -8.15 19.55
C ASP A 835 -25.11 -8.80 18.18
N LEU A 836 -23.95 -9.03 17.55
CA LEU A 836 -23.82 -9.47 16.17
C LEU A 836 -23.17 -10.85 16.11
N THR A 837 -23.78 -11.78 15.38
CA THR A 837 -23.22 -13.12 15.17
C THR A 837 -23.30 -13.48 13.68
N VAL A 838 -22.15 -13.55 13.04
CA VAL A 838 -21.97 -13.93 11.62
C VAL A 838 -21.71 -15.42 11.54
N ASP A 839 -22.61 -16.19 10.95
CA ASP A 839 -22.45 -17.63 10.66
C ASP A 839 -22.06 -17.84 9.19
N ALA A 840 -20.80 -18.15 8.96
CA ALA A 840 -20.26 -18.44 7.65
C ALA A 840 -19.98 -19.95 7.42
N THR A 841 -20.37 -20.81 8.35
CA THR A 841 -20.05 -22.26 8.32
C THR A 841 -20.57 -22.98 7.10
N LYS A 842 -21.53 -22.41 6.38
CA LYS A 842 -22.12 -22.93 5.15
C LYS A 842 -21.80 -22.10 3.92
N THR A 843 -21.01 -21.04 4.06
CA THR A 843 -20.67 -20.13 2.97
C THR A 843 -19.63 -20.76 2.06
N SER A 844 -19.83 -20.63 0.74
CA SER A 844 -18.88 -21.08 -0.27
C SER A 844 -18.45 -19.92 -1.16
N THR A 845 -17.17 -19.60 -1.10
CA THR A 845 -16.53 -18.52 -1.87
C THR A 845 -15.29 -19.05 -2.58
N SER A 846 -14.79 -18.34 -3.57
CA SER A 846 -13.58 -18.71 -4.32
C SER A 846 -12.33 -18.68 -3.41
N ARG A 847 -12.31 -17.78 -2.43
CA ARG A 847 -11.27 -17.65 -1.40
C ARG A 847 -11.92 -17.80 -0.03
N SER A 848 -11.78 -18.90 0.63
CA SER A 848 -12.49 -19.27 1.87
C SER A 848 -12.19 -18.35 3.09
N ARG A 849 -12.15 -17.03 2.87
CA ARG A 849 -11.87 -16.00 3.90
C ARG A 849 -12.57 -14.68 3.58
N PHE A 850 -12.90 -13.92 4.63
CA PHE A 850 -13.38 -12.55 4.53
C PHE A 850 -12.22 -11.56 4.39
N MET A 851 -12.52 -10.39 3.82
CA MET A 851 -11.64 -9.22 3.87
C MET A 851 -11.78 -8.48 5.22
N ARG A 852 -13.04 -8.35 5.70
CA ARG A 852 -13.42 -7.67 6.93
C ARG A 852 -14.70 -8.30 7.46
N ILE A 853 -14.93 -8.24 8.75
CA ILE A 853 -16.22 -8.53 9.38
C ILE A 853 -16.56 -7.34 10.25
N GLY A 854 -17.60 -6.62 9.93
CA GLY A 854 -17.99 -5.42 10.64
C GLY A 854 -19.32 -4.84 10.21
N THR A 855 -19.51 -3.59 10.57
CA THR A 855 -20.63 -2.74 10.19
C THR A 855 -20.14 -1.35 9.81
N THR A 856 -20.86 -0.68 8.92
CA THR A 856 -20.60 0.72 8.54
C THR A 856 -21.83 1.57 8.82
N MET A 857 -21.64 2.78 9.27
CA MET A 857 -22.65 3.78 9.52
C MET A 857 -22.22 5.15 8.97
N VAL A 858 -23.18 6.04 8.74
CA VAL A 858 -22.93 7.36 8.14
C VAL A 858 -23.36 8.45 9.12
N LEU A 859 -22.40 9.29 9.49
CA LEU A 859 -22.63 10.50 10.29
C LEU A 859 -22.83 11.71 9.37
N PRO A 860 -23.66 12.68 9.76
CA PRO A 860 -23.85 13.90 8.98
C PRO A 860 -22.56 14.72 8.81
N GLU A 861 -22.59 15.68 7.87
CA GLU A 861 -21.53 16.68 7.67
C GLU A 861 -21.10 17.35 8.97
N GLY A 862 -19.79 17.55 9.13
CA GLY A 862 -19.16 18.28 10.24
C GLY A 862 -18.78 17.41 11.44
N TYR A 863 -19.07 16.12 11.45
CA TYR A 863 -18.54 15.17 12.44
C TYR A 863 -17.12 14.79 12.08
N GLU A 864 -16.13 15.55 12.59
CA GLU A 864 -14.72 15.53 12.16
C GLU A 864 -13.74 15.15 13.27
N ASN A 865 -14.02 15.55 14.53
CA ASN A 865 -13.06 15.35 15.61
C ASN A 865 -13.19 13.97 16.22
N VAL A 866 -12.12 13.18 16.14
CA VAL A 866 -12.07 11.80 16.61
C VAL A 866 -11.35 11.71 17.94
N SER A 867 -11.88 10.90 18.86
CA SER A 867 -11.15 10.46 20.07
C SER A 867 -11.41 8.98 20.31
N TRP A 868 -10.39 8.26 20.78
CA TRP A 868 -10.53 6.84 21.09
C TRP A 868 -9.65 6.41 22.27
N TYR A 869 -10.06 5.31 22.89
CA TYR A 869 -9.25 4.57 23.83
C TYR A 869 -9.00 3.18 23.27
N GLY A 870 -7.77 2.89 22.96
CA GLY A 870 -7.35 1.69 22.25
C GLY A 870 -5.88 1.77 21.84
N ASN A 871 -5.51 0.99 20.84
CA ASN A 871 -4.18 1.02 20.25
C ASN A 871 -3.96 2.33 19.48
N GLY A 872 -2.75 2.88 19.57
CA GLY A 872 -2.36 4.10 18.87
C GLY A 872 -0.86 4.40 19.00
N PRO A 873 -0.41 5.57 18.51
CA PRO A 873 -1.20 6.71 18.06
C PRO A 873 -1.65 6.70 16.60
N VAL A 874 -1.10 5.80 15.77
CA VAL A 874 -1.35 5.76 14.33
C VAL A 874 -2.06 4.47 13.93
N GLU A 875 -2.42 4.37 12.65
CA GLU A 875 -2.98 3.17 12.04
C GLU A 875 -2.21 1.90 12.39
N ALA A 876 -2.93 0.84 12.71
CA ALA A 876 -2.39 -0.49 12.92
C ALA A 876 -3.26 -1.54 12.23
N MET A 877 -2.65 -2.64 11.78
CA MET A 877 -3.34 -3.78 11.20
C MET A 877 -3.09 -5.02 12.07
N TRP A 878 -3.99 -5.97 12.03
CA TRP A 878 -3.95 -7.14 12.92
C TRP A 878 -2.60 -7.88 12.94
N ASP A 879 -1.87 -7.92 11.82
CA ASP A 879 -0.57 -8.56 11.70
C ASP A 879 0.63 -7.58 11.82
N ARG A 880 0.37 -6.31 12.22
CA ARG A 880 1.37 -5.28 12.49
C ARG A 880 0.85 -4.27 13.53
N GLU A 881 0.70 -4.70 14.76
CA GLU A 881 0.20 -3.85 15.87
C GLU A 881 1.10 -3.91 17.13
N SER A 882 2.31 -4.50 17.02
CA SER A 882 3.20 -4.69 18.18
C SER A 882 3.75 -3.37 18.72
N PHE A 883 3.88 -2.34 17.88
CA PHE A 883 4.34 -1.02 18.29
C PHE A 883 3.30 -0.25 19.11
N ALA A 884 2.02 -0.60 18.94
CA ALA A 884 0.92 0.18 19.44
C ALA A 884 0.81 0.09 20.97
N ARG A 885 0.42 1.19 21.60
CA ARG A 885 0.17 1.29 23.02
C ARG A 885 -1.28 1.63 23.26
N VAL A 886 -1.91 0.95 24.22
CA VAL A 886 -3.25 1.30 24.68
C VAL A 886 -3.18 2.65 25.40
N GLY A 887 -3.98 3.60 24.94
CA GLY A 887 -4.04 4.95 25.49
C GLY A 887 -5.28 5.69 25.01
N GLU A 888 -5.45 6.92 25.49
CA GLU A 888 -6.44 7.85 24.99
C GLU A 888 -5.77 8.75 23.96
N TYR A 889 -6.33 8.79 22.77
CA TYR A 889 -5.80 9.52 21.62
C TYR A 889 -6.89 10.37 20.98
N SER A 890 -6.49 11.39 20.24
CA SER A 890 -7.38 12.25 19.45
C SER A 890 -6.74 12.58 18.11
N SER A 891 -7.57 12.76 17.10
CA SER A 891 -7.20 13.12 15.74
C SER A 891 -8.40 13.76 15.04
N THR A 892 -8.30 13.97 13.76
CA THR A 892 -9.44 14.28 12.89
C THR A 892 -9.67 13.13 11.92
N VAL A 893 -10.88 13.07 11.34
CA VAL A 893 -11.20 12.09 10.26
C VAL A 893 -10.20 12.24 9.11
N ASN A 894 -9.86 13.48 8.81
CA ASN A 894 -8.88 13.82 7.79
C ASN A 894 -7.47 13.30 8.12
N GLU A 895 -6.99 13.46 9.36
CA GLU A 895 -5.66 13.01 9.76
C GLU A 895 -5.55 11.48 9.90
N LEU A 896 -6.67 10.77 10.05
CA LEU A 896 -6.69 9.31 10.04
C LEU A 896 -6.49 8.72 8.65
N PHE A 897 -6.80 9.47 7.61
CA PHE A 897 -6.57 9.06 6.23
C PHE A 897 -5.09 9.21 5.86
N PHE A 898 -4.39 8.11 5.59
CA PHE A 898 -3.06 8.17 4.98
C PHE A 898 -3.18 7.97 3.47
N PRO A 899 -2.70 8.93 2.63
CA PRO A 899 -2.87 8.89 1.18
C PRO A 899 -1.80 8.03 0.50
N TYR A 900 -1.89 6.71 0.64
CA TYR A 900 -1.05 5.80 -0.14
C TYR A 900 -1.15 6.14 -1.63
N LEU A 901 -0.03 6.13 -2.35
CA LEU A 901 0.03 6.61 -3.74
C LEU A 901 -0.86 5.83 -4.71
N ASP A 902 -0.99 4.52 -4.49
CA ASP A 902 -2.04 3.68 -5.06
C ASP A 902 -3.11 3.55 -3.98
N THR A 903 -4.32 4.05 -4.25
CA THR A 903 -5.36 4.15 -3.23
C THR A 903 -5.79 2.78 -2.72
N GLU A 904 -5.83 2.63 -1.40
CA GLU A 904 -6.15 1.38 -0.73
C GLU A 904 -6.73 1.61 0.67
N ASP A 905 -7.05 0.54 1.43
CA ASP A 905 -7.56 0.67 2.79
C ASP A 905 -6.56 1.39 3.69
N THR A 906 -7.05 2.28 4.56
CA THR A 906 -6.24 3.15 5.41
C THR A 906 -7.01 3.59 6.65
N GLY A 907 -6.32 4.06 7.69
CA GLY A 907 -6.93 4.66 8.88
C GLY A 907 -7.57 3.67 9.86
N THR A 908 -7.25 2.38 9.78
CA THR A 908 -7.76 1.37 10.71
C THR A 908 -7.07 1.47 12.08
N LEU A 909 -7.86 1.62 13.14
CA LEU A 909 -7.44 1.60 14.53
C LEU A 909 -7.84 0.27 15.17
N THR A 910 -6.91 -0.39 15.87
CA THR A 910 -7.13 -1.69 16.50
C THR A 910 -7.30 -1.60 18.02
N GLY A 911 -7.78 -2.65 18.64
CA GLY A 911 -7.88 -2.72 20.11
C GLY A 911 -8.78 -1.66 20.74
N VAL A 912 -9.71 -1.08 19.99
CA VAL A 912 -10.54 0.05 20.41
C VAL A 912 -11.60 -0.40 21.41
N LYS A 913 -11.65 0.25 22.56
CA LYS A 913 -12.64 0.03 23.62
C LYS A 913 -13.75 1.04 23.61
N TRP A 914 -13.44 2.29 23.29
CA TRP A 914 -14.43 3.30 22.95
C TRP A 914 -13.89 4.23 21.86
N PHE A 915 -14.81 4.79 21.08
CA PHE A 915 -14.55 5.67 19.96
C PHE A 915 -15.63 6.72 19.86
N THR A 916 -15.25 7.98 19.61
CA THR A 916 -16.19 9.10 19.46
C THR A 916 -15.83 9.91 18.21
N VAL A 917 -16.87 10.40 17.55
CA VAL A 917 -16.72 11.42 16.51
C VAL A 917 -17.63 12.60 16.87
N THR A 918 -17.05 13.78 17.01
CA THR A 918 -17.77 14.99 17.45
C THR A 918 -17.73 16.08 16.39
N ASN A 919 -18.73 16.96 16.44
CA ASN A 919 -18.87 18.13 15.58
C ASN A 919 -18.80 19.41 16.42
N ASP A 920 -17.90 20.34 16.06
CA ASP A 920 -17.73 21.60 16.78
C ASP A 920 -18.98 22.50 16.77
N GLN A 921 -19.93 22.26 15.88
CA GLN A 921 -21.17 23.00 15.76
C GLN A 921 -22.34 22.32 16.50
N SER A 922 -22.15 21.12 17.07
CA SER A 922 -23.17 20.37 17.78
C SER A 922 -22.81 20.20 19.26
N ASP A 923 -23.82 20.26 20.13
CA ASP A 923 -23.69 19.94 21.55
C ASP A 923 -23.80 18.40 21.80
N TYR A 924 -24.07 17.60 20.75
CA TYR A 924 -24.36 16.17 20.88
C TYR A 924 -23.48 15.34 19.93
N ALA A 925 -23.20 14.10 20.35
CA ALA A 925 -22.41 13.16 19.58
C ALA A 925 -22.84 11.71 19.84
N MET A 926 -22.31 10.79 19.02
CA MET A 926 -22.46 9.34 19.21
C MET A 926 -21.12 8.75 19.64
N ALA A 927 -21.08 8.16 20.81
CA ALA A 927 -19.96 7.33 21.23
C ALA A 927 -20.21 5.84 20.89
N ILE A 928 -19.16 5.14 20.52
CA ILE A 928 -19.13 3.68 20.39
C ILE A 928 -18.40 3.12 21.62
N ALA A 929 -19.00 2.20 22.35
CA ALA A 929 -18.38 1.49 23.46
C ALA A 929 -18.37 -0.01 23.14
N ALA A 930 -17.19 -0.60 22.98
CA ALA A 930 -17.05 -2.03 22.71
C ALA A 930 -17.19 -2.84 24.00
N GLN A 931 -17.76 -4.03 23.90
CA GLN A 931 -17.84 -4.96 25.05
C GLN A 931 -16.47 -5.55 25.39
N ASP A 932 -15.71 -5.91 24.35
CA ASP A 932 -14.29 -6.27 24.44
C ASP A 932 -13.45 -5.21 23.71
N THR A 933 -12.95 -5.52 22.54
CA THR A 933 -12.30 -4.58 21.63
C THR A 933 -12.82 -4.76 20.21
N VAL A 934 -12.86 -3.68 19.48
CA VAL A 934 -13.21 -3.64 18.05
C VAL A 934 -12.10 -2.96 17.25
N GLU A 935 -12.17 -3.03 15.94
CA GLU A 935 -11.47 -2.10 15.06
C GLU A 935 -12.41 -0.96 14.69
N ALA A 936 -11.89 0.26 14.62
CA ALA A 936 -12.64 1.43 14.19
C ALA A 936 -11.91 2.13 13.04
N GLN A 937 -12.68 2.67 12.09
CA GLN A 937 -12.15 3.44 10.96
C GLN A 937 -13.18 4.53 10.64
N ALA A 938 -12.73 5.78 10.55
CA ALA A 938 -13.56 6.92 10.18
C ALA A 938 -12.90 7.65 9.00
N LEU A 939 -13.61 7.77 7.88
CA LEU A 939 -13.11 8.35 6.64
C LEU A 939 -14.21 9.18 5.95
N HIS A 940 -13.79 10.11 5.07
CA HIS A 940 -14.67 10.82 4.13
C HIS A 940 -14.84 10.08 2.79
N PHE A 941 -14.41 8.83 2.72
CA PHE A 941 -14.46 7.98 1.54
C PHE A 941 -15.04 6.62 1.89
N THR A 942 -15.81 6.05 0.98
CA THR A 942 -16.23 4.66 1.12
C THR A 942 -15.11 3.70 0.71
N ALA A 943 -15.19 2.44 1.13
CA ALA A 943 -14.29 1.40 0.65
C ALA A 943 -14.37 1.19 -0.88
N ASP A 944 -15.51 1.54 -1.50
CA ASP A 944 -15.66 1.47 -2.96
C ASP A 944 -14.90 2.59 -3.65
N ASP A 945 -14.91 3.82 -3.11
CA ASP A 945 -14.15 4.95 -3.65
C ASP A 945 -12.66 4.64 -3.63
N LEU A 946 -12.16 4.17 -2.48
CA LEU A 946 -10.77 3.72 -2.34
C LEU A 946 -10.41 2.55 -3.28
N THR A 947 -11.36 1.66 -3.56
CA THR A 947 -11.15 0.53 -4.49
C THR A 947 -11.10 0.96 -5.96
N GLN A 948 -11.78 2.04 -6.33
CA GLN A 948 -11.92 2.51 -7.70
C GLN A 948 -10.85 3.54 -8.09
N ALA A 949 -10.47 4.40 -7.16
CA ALA A 949 -9.46 5.42 -7.39
C ALA A 949 -8.08 4.75 -7.53
N ARG A 950 -7.30 5.23 -8.47
CA ARG A 950 -5.92 4.79 -8.69
C ARG A 950 -4.92 5.71 -7.98
N HIS A 951 -5.32 6.96 -7.77
CA HIS A 951 -4.49 7.96 -7.07
C HIS A 951 -5.35 8.72 -6.07
N PRO A 952 -4.80 9.23 -4.99
CA PRO A 952 -5.54 10.00 -3.99
C PRO A 952 -6.31 11.19 -4.57
N TYR A 953 -5.78 11.87 -5.60
CA TYR A 953 -6.46 12.99 -6.23
C TYR A 953 -7.74 12.62 -7.01
N GLU A 954 -7.95 11.34 -7.30
CA GLU A 954 -9.16 10.85 -7.97
C GLU A 954 -10.32 10.62 -7.00
N LEU A 955 -10.04 10.66 -5.69
CA LEU A 955 -11.06 10.50 -4.65
C LEU A 955 -12.00 11.71 -4.62
N THR A 956 -13.30 11.46 -4.60
CA THR A 956 -14.30 12.51 -4.34
C THR A 956 -14.50 12.65 -2.84
N TYR A 957 -14.27 13.84 -2.30
CA TYR A 957 -14.51 14.11 -0.89
C TYR A 957 -16.01 14.15 -0.60
N GLU A 958 -16.44 13.33 0.34
CA GLU A 958 -17.80 13.35 0.86
C GLU A 958 -17.82 14.18 2.16
N ASN A 959 -18.87 15.00 2.32
CA ASN A 959 -19.01 15.83 3.54
C ASN A 959 -19.41 15.00 4.77
N GLU A 960 -19.98 13.83 4.54
CA GLU A 960 -20.34 12.87 5.57
C GLU A 960 -19.12 12.09 6.05
N THR A 961 -19.24 11.55 7.26
CA THR A 961 -18.21 10.64 7.81
C THR A 961 -18.72 9.20 7.79
N TYR A 962 -17.99 8.32 7.12
CA TYR A 962 -18.22 6.88 7.09
C TYR A 962 -17.47 6.22 8.26
N LEU A 963 -18.22 5.78 9.27
CA LEU A 963 -17.68 5.12 10.45
C LEU A 963 -17.87 3.62 10.33
N SER A 964 -16.78 2.87 10.28
CA SER A 964 -16.78 1.40 10.30
C SER A 964 -16.37 0.88 11.68
N ILE A 965 -17.18 -0.01 12.26
CA ILE A 965 -16.91 -0.71 13.52
C ILE A 965 -16.84 -2.21 13.22
N ASN A 966 -15.66 -2.78 13.37
CA ASN A 966 -15.36 -4.11 12.87
C ASN A 966 -14.98 -5.07 14.01
N TYR A 967 -15.40 -6.33 13.86
CA TYR A 967 -14.82 -7.43 14.63
C TYR A 967 -13.32 -7.50 14.35
N ARG A 968 -12.96 -7.61 13.06
CA ARG A 968 -11.57 -7.63 12.55
C ARG A 968 -11.54 -7.41 11.04
N SER A 969 -10.42 -6.85 10.58
CA SER A 969 -9.97 -6.91 9.18
C SER A 969 -8.91 -8.01 9.02
N GLN A 970 -8.82 -8.63 7.85
CA GLN A 970 -7.72 -9.52 7.53
C GLN A 970 -6.40 -8.75 7.56
N GLY A 971 -5.33 -9.38 8.06
CA GLY A 971 -3.99 -8.81 8.02
C GLY A 971 -3.52 -8.53 6.59
N THR A 972 -2.48 -7.72 6.45
CA THR A 972 -1.95 -7.28 5.15
C THR A 972 -1.08 -8.33 4.47
N GLY A 973 -0.25 -9.08 5.23
CA GLY A 973 0.70 -10.03 4.66
C GLY A 973 1.75 -9.39 3.75
N ASN A 974 2.29 -10.16 2.79
CA ASN A 974 3.39 -9.76 1.90
C ASN A 974 3.23 -10.25 0.46
N ALA A 975 2.00 -10.56 0.01
CA ALA A 975 1.81 -11.30 -1.24
C ALA A 975 2.01 -10.48 -2.52
N SER A 976 2.26 -9.17 -2.44
CA SER A 976 2.67 -8.39 -3.62
C SER A 976 3.98 -8.90 -4.22
N CYS A 977 4.91 -9.37 -3.38
CA CYS A 977 6.14 -10.05 -3.80
C CYS A 977 6.66 -11.09 -2.78
N GLY A 978 5.80 -11.65 -1.95
CA GLY A 978 6.20 -12.55 -0.86
C GLY A 978 5.11 -13.54 -0.48
N PRO A 979 5.16 -14.09 0.73
CA PRO A 979 4.14 -14.99 1.22
C PRO A 979 2.83 -14.26 1.52
N ASP A 980 1.72 -14.96 1.30
CA ASP A 980 0.38 -14.51 1.73
C ASP A 980 0.31 -14.31 3.26
N VAL A 981 -0.71 -13.59 3.70
CA VAL A 981 -1.00 -13.36 5.11
C VAL A 981 -0.98 -14.68 5.90
N LEU A 982 -0.38 -14.67 7.09
CA LEU A 982 -0.30 -15.85 7.93
C LEU A 982 -1.71 -16.28 8.38
N GLY A 983 -1.93 -17.61 8.43
CA GLY A 983 -3.25 -18.19 8.73
C GLY A 983 -3.90 -17.70 10.05
N GLN A 984 -3.11 -17.26 11.01
CA GLN A 984 -3.58 -16.70 12.28
C GLN A 984 -4.21 -15.30 12.12
N TYR A 985 -3.86 -14.58 11.08
CA TYR A 985 -4.36 -13.24 10.75
C TYR A 985 -5.40 -13.24 9.62
N THR A 986 -6.00 -14.40 9.35
CA THR A 986 -7.09 -14.56 8.38
C THR A 986 -8.44 -14.74 9.06
N LEU A 987 -9.51 -14.46 8.33
CA LEU A 987 -10.91 -14.63 8.76
C LEU A 987 -11.59 -15.73 7.94
N PRO A 988 -11.37 -17.04 8.25
CA PRO A 988 -11.91 -18.14 7.47
C PRO A 988 -13.43 -18.20 7.44
N THR A 989 -14.04 -18.48 6.28
CA THR A 989 -15.49 -18.69 6.11
C THR A 989 -16.03 -20.00 6.69
N SER A 990 -15.22 -20.76 7.41
CA SER A 990 -15.63 -22.01 8.07
C SER A 990 -16.00 -21.86 9.55
N LYS A 991 -16.15 -20.61 10.01
CA LYS A 991 -16.37 -20.28 11.43
C LYS A 991 -17.60 -19.40 11.63
N THR A 992 -18.00 -19.28 12.89
CA THR A 992 -18.93 -18.29 13.39
C THR A 992 -18.14 -17.22 14.14
N TYR A 993 -18.52 -15.95 13.97
CA TYR A 993 -17.88 -14.79 14.59
C TYR A 993 -18.95 -14.01 15.35
N SER A 994 -18.63 -13.61 16.58
CA SER A 994 -19.52 -12.79 17.38
C SER A 994 -18.79 -11.61 17.99
N TYR A 995 -19.40 -10.44 17.99
CA TYR A 995 -18.91 -9.24 18.62
C TYR A 995 -20.06 -8.33 19.03
N SER A 996 -19.79 -7.43 19.97
CA SER A 996 -20.80 -6.53 20.50
C SER A 996 -20.21 -5.15 20.77
N TYR A 997 -21.00 -4.13 20.48
CA TYR A 997 -20.72 -2.75 20.86
C TYR A 997 -22.01 -1.98 21.14
N THR A 998 -21.91 -0.87 21.86
CA THR A 998 -23.04 -0.01 22.21
C THR A 998 -22.83 1.36 21.56
N MET A 999 -23.81 1.84 20.82
CA MET A 999 -23.94 3.23 20.39
C MET A 999 -24.56 4.03 21.53
N VAL A 1000 -23.89 5.05 22.00
CA VAL A 1000 -24.31 5.86 23.15
C VAL A 1000 -24.41 7.31 22.72
N PRO A 1001 -25.62 7.89 22.63
CA PRO A 1001 -25.76 9.32 22.38
C PRO A 1001 -25.43 10.10 23.65
N TYR A 1002 -24.76 11.22 23.55
CA TYR A 1002 -24.39 12.05 24.71
C TYR A 1002 -24.28 13.54 24.40
#